data_a3bfb5eaefaf49d62c3a5bb7d6adba5a
#
_entry.id   a3bfb5eaefaf49d62c3a5bb7d6adba5a
#
_cell.length_a   1.000
_cell.length_b   1.000
_cell.length_c   1.000
_cell.angle_alpha   90.00
_cell.angle_beta   90.00
_cell.angle_gamma   90.00
#
_symmetry.space_group_name_H-M   'P 1'
#
loop_
_entity.id
_entity.type
_entity.pdbx_description
1 polymer ?
#
loop_
_entity_poly.entity_id
_entity_poly.type
_entity_poly.pdbx_seq_one_letter_code
_entity_poly.pdbx_strand_id
1 'polypeptide(L)'
;MSNYIVLVKQVPDVTQITDNAFDLETGTLIRSRLASVINELDSQALAFANYMKKISADPDGKIVALTMGPPMAEEVLRYSLSRCADMAVLLTDKTLGGADTVATANPLAYAIRRIVKDFFKNNDDYYVVCGMQSVDGDTAQVPPQIAEEMSAPCIAYTTRAEFKGGRFEFTRIISGGSQVVAVKKLPAVVTIAKYDYPLFATFAATRRANRMKIIYWSGDDIKATHIGAKGSKTSVIRVFPPGKSTRKCKQLGDAKSLAKLLVDSFKSSRAEPDHTDSGQTLGFAERRASRYVLPSRRADRFDRNFERTKKENEDFKILSRTLRELDIGEISRIDEHIKKKILAAAGEQFHKKALEDMINGLQLTEPSFAGEVWVVAEHDFGALHPATFELIGKARELADSLETKVGVCLAGHKVEPMAKELIAAGADNIYIIDDKLLNVFDPAAYRKVIADCISKYWPQIVLFGATARGRMLAPMVSYRIGCGLTADCTSFDIRDSSRTGRIAILLQTRPALGGNVMATICTKDSKSQMATARPGVMKRLPPDQSRTGKVIKHKVRLCDDDISLEIIETELGAGVVNFNVEAVVSGGKGMKSRDNYERLVGSLCDCLSKKLDTQVERGASRAAVEQGFVERIHQVGQTGTSINPKLYIALGISGAIQHMIGVANTETIVAVNSDPNAPIFKQCDYYIVGSVEDIVPQLVQELEAK
;
A
#
# COMPACT_ATOMS: atom_id res chain seq x y z
N MET A 1 -29.95 21.50 5.16
CA MET A 1 -28.72 22.28 5.50
C MET A 1 -27.59 21.33 5.67
N SER A 2 -26.70 21.22 4.67
CA SER A 2 -25.56 20.31 4.78
C SER A 2 -24.36 21.01 5.42
N ASN A 3 -23.83 20.42 6.48
CA ASN A 3 -22.60 20.87 7.12
C ASN A 3 -21.40 20.06 6.61
N TYR A 4 -20.20 20.58 6.82
CA TYR A 4 -18.97 19.97 6.33
C TYR A 4 -17.93 19.92 7.45
N ILE A 5 -17.34 18.75 7.67
CA ILE A 5 -16.18 18.56 8.54
C ILE A 5 -15.01 18.23 7.64
N VAL A 6 -14.00 19.09 7.59
CA VAL A 6 -12.82 18.87 6.74
C VAL A 6 -11.65 18.41 7.61
N LEU A 7 -11.18 17.20 7.35
CA LEU A 7 -9.98 16.69 8.01
C LEU A 7 -8.75 17.27 7.32
N VAL A 8 -7.87 17.88 8.10
CA VAL A 8 -6.62 18.47 7.59
C VAL A 8 -5.43 17.98 8.40
N LYS A 9 -4.31 17.73 7.75
CA LYS A 9 -3.10 17.21 8.40
C LYS A 9 -1.89 18.09 8.12
N GLN A 10 -1.11 18.37 9.16
CA GLN A 10 0.22 18.92 9.03
C GLN A 10 1.21 17.79 8.69
N VAL A 11 1.99 17.96 7.64
CA VAL A 11 2.97 16.98 7.16
C VAL A 11 4.32 17.65 6.92
N PRO A 12 5.43 16.89 6.99
CA PRO A 12 6.73 17.41 6.57
C PRO A 12 6.71 17.76 5.08
N ASP A 13 7.42 18.82 4.71
CA ASP A 13 7.67 19.14 3.30
C ASP A 13 8.66 18.14 2.71
N VAL A 14 8.14 17.15 2.00
CA VAL A 14 8.93 16.06 1.40
C VAL A 14 9.82 16.53 0.24
N THR A 15 9.60 17.73 -0.30
CA THR A 15 10.43 18.30 -1.36
C THR A 15 11.79 18.78 -0.84
N GLN A 16 11.89 18.99 0.47
CA GLN A 16 13.10 19.47 1.16
C GLN A 16 13.88 18.33 1.86
N ILE A 17 13.51 17.07 1.64
CA ILE A 17 14.23 15.94 2.23
C ILE A 17 15.60 15.81 1.56
N THR A 18 16.65 16.05 2.36
CA THR A 18 18.06 15.86 1.99
C THR A 18 18.68 14.82 2.90
N ASP A 19 19.90 14.35 2.60
CA ASP A 19 20.61 13.38 3.45
C ASP A 19 20.77 13.88 4.90
N ASN A 20 20.85 15.19 5.13
CA ASN A 20 20.92 15.81 6.45
C ASN A 20 19.62 15.69 7.26
N ALA A 21 18.51 15.33 6.63
CA ALA A 21 17.25 15.10 7.32
C ALA A 21 17.20 13.72 8.03
N PHE A 22 18.16 12.85 7.77
CA PHE A 22 18.26 11.54 8.41
C PHE A 22 19.27 11.52 9.54
N ASP A 23 18.96 10.74 10.56
CA ASP A 23 19.91 10.35 11.59
C ASP A 23 20.90 9.36 10.98
N LEU A 24 22.18 9.68 10.98
CA LEU A 24 23.23 8.89 10.33
C LEU A 24 23.45 7.52 11.00
N GLU A 25 23.14 7.41 12.31
CA GLU A 25 23.32 6.17 13.06
C GLU A 25 22.10 5.25 12.93
N THR A 26 20.89 5.81 12.99
CA THR A 26 19.65 5.06 13.01
C THR A 26 18.99 4.96 11.64
N GLY A 27 19.36 5.80 10.68
CA GLY A 27 18.71 5.92 9.38
C GLY A 27 17.27 6.44 9.46
N THR A 28 16.87 7.00 10.62
CA THR A 28 15.51 7.51 10.82
C THR A 28 15.40 8.97 10.43
N LEU A 29 14.26 9.36 9.86
CA LEU A 29 14.01 10.75 9.49
C LEU A 29 13.79 11.61 10.75
N ILE A 30 14.54 12.69 10.87
CA ILE A 30 14.43 13.69 11.94
C ILE A 30 13.42 14.75 11.49
N ARG A 31 12.14 14.51 11.79
CA ARG A 31 11.03 15.38 11.37
C ARG A 31 11.18 16.85 11.76
N SER A 32 11.84 17.14 12.88
CA SER A 32 12.08 18.51 13.34
C SER A 32 13.03 19.32 12.46
N ARG A 33 13.73 18.67 11.53
CA ARG A 33 14.62 19.34 10.55
C ARG A 33 13.92 19.74 9.27
N LEU A 34 12.65 19.38 9.09
CA LEU A 34 11.86 19.67 7.90
C LEU A 34 10.83 20.75 8.19
N ALA A 35 10.61 21.63 7.24
CA ALA A 35 9.46 22.53 7.28
C ALA A 35 8.18 21.72 7.28
N SER A 36 7.17 22.22 7.99
CA SER A 36 5.85 21.59 8.04
C SER A 36 4.88 22.38 7.17
N VAL A 37 4.08 21.66 6.39
CA VAL A 37 3.09 22.22 5.48
C VAL A 37 1.75 21.50 5.67
N ILE A 38 0.66 22.08 5.14
CA ILE A 38 -0.60 21.34 5.01
C ILE A 38 -0.44 20.24 3.96
N ASN A 39 -1.01 19.06 4.21
CA ASN A 39 -1.09 18.02 3.20
C ASN A 39 -1.83 18.55 1.95
N GLU A 40 -1.24 18.41 0.77
CA GLU A 40 -1.76 18.98 -0.48
C GLU A 40 -3.20 18.54 -0.76
N LEU A 41 -3.50 17.24 -0.63
CA LEU A 41 -4.83 16.71 -0.86
C LEU A 41 -5.86 17.22 0.16
N ASP A 42 -5.43 17.54 1.39
CA ASP A 42 -6.34 18.13 2.38
C ASP A 42 -6.62 19.61 2.09
N SER A 43 -5.66 20.33 1.51
CA SER A 43 -5.88 21.67 0.96
C SER A 43 -6.89 21.64 -0.19
N GLN A 44 -6.82 20.64 -1.05
CA GLN A 44 -7.81 20.41 -2.12
C GLN A 44 -9.18 20.00 -1.54
N ALA A 45 -9.21 19.16 -0.49
CA ALA A 45 -10.44 18.78 0.20
C ALA A 45 -11.15 20.00 0.83
N LEU A 46 -10.40 20.94 1.39
CA LEU A 46 -10.93 22.19 1.92
C LEU A 46 -11.57 23.04 0.82
N ALA A 47 -10.91 23.15 -0.33
CA ALA A 47 -11.43 23.85 -1.50
C ALA A 47 -12.69 23.15 -2.06
N PHE A 48 -12.70 21.84 -2.07
CA PHE A 48 -13.84 21.03 -2.52
C PHE A 48 -15.06 21.19 -1.59
N ALA A 49 -14.88 21.17 -0.27
CA ALA A 49 -15.96 21.40 0.69
C ALA A 49 -16.57 22.82 0.53
N ASN A 50 -15.72 23.83 0.28
CA ASN A 50 -16.19 25.18 -0.02
C ASN A 50 -16.95 25.26 -1.37
N TYR A 51 -16.52 24.50 -2.36
CA TYR A 51 -17.24 24.36 -3.61
C TYR A 51 -18.61 23.70 -3.42
N MET A 52 -18.67 22.59 -2.68
CA MET A 52 -19.92 21.90 -2.35
C MET A 52 -20.92 22.86 -1.66
N LYS A 53 -20.45 23.59 -0.64
CA LYS A 53 -21.28 24.60 0.06
C LYS A 53 -21.84 25.66 -0.92
N LYS A 54 -21.05 26.10 -1.90
CA LYS A 54 -21.49 27.09 -2.89
C LYS A 54 -22.54 26.56 -3.86
N ILE A 55 -22.33 25.32 -4.39
CA ILE A 55 -23.25 24.77 -5.40
C ILE A 55 -24.57 24.26 -4.79
N SER A 56 -24.60 23.92 -3.49
CA SER A 56 -25.83 23.58 -2.77
C SER A 56 -26.71 24.80 -2.45
N ALA A 57 -26.20 26.02 -2.70
CA ALA A 57 -26.85 27.28 -2.38
C ALA A 57 -27.33 27.35 -0.91
N ASP A 58 -26.61 26.72 -0.01
CA ASP A 58 -26.90 26.69 1.43
C ASP A 58 -25.95 27.65 2.19
N PRO A 59 -26.35 28.91 2.42
CA PRO A 59 -25.50 29.89 3.09
C PRO A 59 -25.23 29.56 4.56
N ASP A 60 -26.12 28.80 5.21
CA ASP A 60 -26.09 28.50 6.63
C ASP A 60 -25.25 27.27 6.98
N GLY A 61 -24.90 26.45 5.97
CA GLY A 61 -24.01 25.30 6.14
C GLY A 61 -22.65 25.73 6.68
N LYS A 62 -22.13 25.01 7.69
CA LYS A 62 -20.85 25.31 8.34
C LYS A 62 -19.73 24.41 7.85
N ILE A 63 -18.53 24.96 7.70
CA ILE A 63 -17.30 24.23 7.43
C ILE A 63 -16.45 24.23 8.70
N VAL A 64 -16.23 23.05 9.31
CA VAL A 64 -15.40 22.86 10.49
C VAL A 64 -14.11 22.14 10.09
N ALA A 65 -12.95 22.77 10.30
CA ALA A 65 -11.66 22.12 10.11
C ALA A 65 -11.27 21.33 11.38
N LEU A 66 -10.92 20.06 11.21
CA LEU A 66 -10.48 19.17 12.30
C LEU A 66 -9.12 18.60 11.99
N THR A 67 -8.19 18.68 12.95
CA THR A 67 -6.90 17.99 12.87
C THR A 67 -6.57 17.28 14.19
N MET A 68 -5.81 16.19 14.12
CA MET A 68 -5.20 15.53 15.27
C MET A 68 -3.67 15.63 15.14
N GLY A 69 -3.03 16.23 16.13
CA GLY A 69 -1.58 16.43 16.09
C GLY A 69 -1.03 17.16 17.31
N PRO A 70 0.30 17.43 17.31
CA PRO A 70 0.91 18.23 18.34
C PRO A 70 0.38 19.69 18.29
N PRO A 71 0.62 20.51 19.33
CA PRO A 71 0.14 21.90 19.38
C PRO A 71 0.50 22.74 18.14
N MET A 72 1.69 22.48 17.53
CA MET A 72 2.10 23.17 16.30
C MET A 72 1.19 22.90 15.10
N ALA A 73 0.38 21.84 15.11
CA ALA A 73 -0.61 21.58 14.06
C ALA A 73 -1.73 22.63 14.01
N GLU A 74 -1.73 23.60 14.94
CA GLU A 74 -2.55 24.79 14.86
C GLU A 74 -2.38 25.56 13.53
N GLU A 75 -1.19 25.54 12.93
CA GLU A 75 -0.89 26.23 11.67
C GLU A 75 -1.81 25.81 10.53
N VAL A 76 -2.11 24.53 10.37
CA VAL A 76 -3.01 24.05 9.30
C VAL A 76 -4.45 24.43 9.56
N LEU A 77 -4.83 24.65 10.82
CA LEU A 77 -6.14 25.19 11.19
C LEU A 77 -6.22 26.68 10.89
N ARG A 78 -5.17 27.46 11.16
CA ARG A 78 -5.06 28.88 10.74
C ARG A 78 -5.12 29.02 9.23
N TYR A 79 -4.44 28.12 8.51
CA TYR A 79 -4.56 28.01 7.07
C TYR A 79 -6.02 27.80 6.63
N SER A 80 -6.74 26.86 7.24
CA SER A 80 -8.13 26.55 6.92
C SER A 80 -9.09 27.71 7.20
N LEU A 81 -8.96 28.33 8.38
CA LEU A 81 -9.75 29.49 8.80
C LEU A 81 -9.54 30.73 7.90
N SER A 82 -8.32 30.90 7.36
CA SER A 82 -8.02 32.01 6.48
C SER A 82 -8.66 31.88 5.09
N ARG A 83 -9.14 30.68 4.73
CA ARG A 83 -9.70 30.38 3.41
C ARG A 83 -11.21 30.22 3.40
N CYS A 84 -11.74 29.28 4.16
CA CYS A 84 -13.17 29.02 4.12
C CYS A 84 -13.74 28.37 5.39
N ALA A 85 -12.93 27.88 6.32
CA ALA A 85 -13.44 27.26 7.53
C ALA A 85 -14.08 28.30 8.45
N ASP A 86 -15.26 27.98 8.97
CA ASP A 86 -16.01 28.80 9.94
C ASP A 86 -15.52 28.54 11.37
N MET A 87 -15.01 27.32 11.64
CA MET A 87 -14.54 26.87 12.96
C MET A 87 -13.34 25.92 12.79
N ALA A 88 -12.55 25.77 13.87
CA ALA A 88 -11.39 24.90 13.87
C ALA A 88 -11.25 24.17 15.20
N VAL A 89 -10.96 22.88 15.13
CA VAL A 89 -10.79 21.97 16.27
C VAL A 89 -9.43 21.28 16.17
N LEU A 90 -8.62 21.39 17.21
CA LEU A 90 -7.36 20.66 17.37
C LEU A 90 -7.54 19.58 18.44
N LEU A 91 -7.43 18.34 18.01
CA LEU A 91 -7.32 17.20 18.91
C LEU A 91 -5.86 16.98 19.26
N THR A 92 -5.45 17.34 20.48
CA THR A 92 -4.06 17.31 20.90
C THR A 92 -3.92 16.81 22.34
N ASP A 93 -3.11 15.76 22.50
CA ASP A 93 -2.77 15.14 23.77
C ASP A 93 -1.52 14.30 23.60
N LYS A 94 -0.66 14.22 24.60
CA LYS A 94 0.50 13.32 24.60
C LYS A 94 0.11 11.84 24.48
N THR A 95 -1.04 11.46 25.01
CA THR A 95 -1.57 10.08 24.96
C THR A 95 -1.94 9.64 23.54
N LEU A 96 -2.21 10.57 22.62
CA LEU A 96 -2.50 10.31 21.21
C LEU A 96 -1.22 10.01 20.39
N GLY A 97 -0.04 10.21 20.98
CA GLY A 97 1.24 9.99 20.29
C GLY A 97 1.50 8.52 19.96
N GLY A 98 2.20 8.29 18.84
CA GLY A 98 2.55 6.94 18.37
C GLY A 98 1.36 6.14 17.80
N ALA A 99 0.28 6.82 17.42
CA ALA A 99 -0.90 6.22 16.83
C ALA A 99 -0.64 5.65 15.43
N ASP A 100 -1.13 4.44 15.17
CA ASP A 100 -1.33 3.93 13.82
C ASP A 100 -2.65 4.46 13.23
N THR A 101 -3.08 3.93 12.09
CA THR A 101 -4.29 4.40 11.41
C THR A 101 -5.57 4.11 12.19
N VAL A 102 -5.65 2.98 12.91
CA VAL A 102 -6.79 2.64 13.78
C VAL A 102 -6.88 3.61 14.95
N ALA A 103 -5.74 3.82 15.65
CA ALA A 103 -5.65 4.73 16.78
C ALA A 103 -5.69 6.21 16.36
N THR A 104 -5.69 6.52 15.06
CA THR A 104 -5.96 7.84 14.49
C THR A 104 -7.43 7.99 14.10
N ALA A 105 -8.00 6.98 13.43
CA ALA A 105 -9.37 7.03 12.92
C ALA A 105 -10.41 7.05 14.06
N ASN A 106 -10.19 6.25 15.13
CA ASN A 106 -11.10 6.17 16.26
C ASN A 106 -11.25 7.53 16.97
N PRO A 107 -10.18 8.21 17.45
CA PRO A 107 -10.31 9.52 18.07
C PRO A 107 -10.92 10.58 17.14
N LEU A 108 -10.58 10.56 15.85
CA LEU A 108 -11.17 11.49 14.88
C LEU A 108 -12.67 11.25 14.72
N ALA A 109 -13.14 10.01 14.66
CA ALA A 109 -14.57 9.70 14.59
C ALA A 109 -15.32 10.16 15.85
N TYR A 110 -14.73 10.01 17.04
CA TYR A 110 -15.30 10.51 18.29
C TYR A 110 -15.32 12.05 18.33
N ALA A 111 -14.27 12.71 17.82
CA ALA A 111 -14.25 14.18 17.70
C ALA A 111 -15.31 14.66 16.70
N ILE A 112 -15.54 13.95 15.59
CA ILE A 112 -16.62 14.24 14.63
C ILE A 112 -17.98 14.15 15.32
N ARG A 113 -18.28 13.08 16.08
CA ARG A 113 -19.54 12.94 16.84
C ARG A 113 -19.72 14.11 17.82
N ARG A 114 -18.65 14.57 18.47
CA ARG A 114 -18.70 15.73 19.36
C ARG A 114 -18.94 17.04 18.60
N ILE A 115 -18.33 17.25 17.43
CA ILE A 115 -18.62 18.40 16.56
C ILE A 115 -20.10 18.42 16.18
N VAL A 116 -20.65 17.28 15.77
CA VAL A 116 -22.08 17.17 15.39
C VAL A 116 -22.98 17.53 16.56
N LYS A 117 -22.67 17.03 17.76
CA LYS A 117 -23.41 17.35 18.97
C LYS A 117 -23.33 18.83 19.34
N ASP A 118 -22.12 19.36 19.45
CA ASP A 118 -21.87 20.70 20.03
C ASP A 118 -22.18 21.83 19.04
N PHE A 119 -21.96 21.62 17.73
CA PHE A 119 -22.06 22.69 16.72
C PHE A 119 -23.16 22.49 15.69
N PHE A 120 -23.51 21.22 15.34
CA PHE A 120 -24.59 20.92 14.39
C PHE A 120 -25.90 20.55 15.05
N LYS A 121 -25.98 20.59 16.40
CA LYS A 121 -27.19 20.30 17.18
C LYS A 121 -27.79 18.93 16.88
N ASN A 122 -26.93 17.91 16.71
CA ASN A 122 -27.26 16.54 16.31
C ASN A 122 -27.93 16.44 14.92
N ASN A 123 -27.65 17.36 14.02
CA ASN A 123 -28.10 17.25 12.65
C ASN A 123 -27.13 16.31 11.89
N ASP A 124 -27.64 15.18 11.40
CA ASP A 124 -26.89 14.19 10.64
C ASP A 124 -26.73 14.54 9.14
N ASP A 125 -27.25 15.69 8.70
CA ASP A 125 -27.03 16.18 7.33
C ASP A 125 -25.65 16.84 7.22
N TYR A 126 -24.60 16.03 7.11
CA TYR A 126 -23.24 16.52 6.95
C TYR A 126 -22.34 15.54 6.16
N TYR A 127 -21.27 16.10 5.64
CA TYR A 127 -20.19 15.37 4.95
C TYR A 127 -18.88 15.53 5.71
N VAL A 128 -18.12 14.42 5.84
CA VAL A 128 -16.72 14.45 6.25
C VAL A 128 -15.89 14.43 4.98
N VAL A 129 -15.14 15.50 4.72
CA VAL A 129 -14.34 15.66 3.49
C VAL A 129 -12.86 15.66 3.85
N CYS A 130 -12.05 14.92 3.13
CA CYS A 130 -10.61 14.83 3.39
C CYS A 130 -9.83 14.45 2.12
N GLY A 131 -8.54 14.65 2.11
CA GLY A 131 -7.67 14.05 1.11
C GLY A 131 -7.71 12.53 1.17
N MET A 132 -7.55 11.86 0.05
CA MET A 132 -7.54 10.39 0.01
C MET A 132 -6.40 9.80 0.84
N GLN A 133 -5.28 10.50 0.95
CA GLN A 133 -4.10 10.08 1.72
C GLN A 133 -3.23 11.28 2.11
N SER A 134 -2.33 11.09 3.08
CA SER A 134 -1.32 12.07 3.47
C SER A 134 0.05 11.65 2.97
N VAL A 135 0.87 12.61 2.51
CA VAL A 135 2.18 12.35 1.89
C VAL A 135 3.21 11.73 2.83
N ASP A 136 3.05 11.90 4.14
CA ASP A 136 3.96 11.32 5.15
C ASP A 136 3.69 9.83 5.40
N GLY A 137 2.42 9.45 5.47
CA GLY A 137 2.01 8.07 5.74
C GLY A 137 1.68 7.26 4.49
N ASP A 138 1.17 7.85 3.44
CA ASP A 138 0.75 7.23 2.17
C ASP A 138 -0.18 6.00 2.33
N THR A 139 -0.96 5.93 3.42
CA THR A 139 -1.74 4.73 3.75
C THR A 139 -3.13 4.69 3.13
N ALA A 140 -3.77 5.85 2.94
CA ALA A 140 -5.16 5.99 2.50
C ALA A 140 -6.19 5.28 3.41
N GLN A 141 -5.84 4.94 4.67
CA GLN A 141 -6.67 4.10 5.55
C GLN A 141 -7.60 4.89 6.47
N VAL A 142 -7.17 6.06 6.94
CA VAL A 142 -7.90 6.79 7.99
C VAL A 142 -9.33 7.14 7.58
N PRO A 143 -9.61 7.67 6.38
CA PRO A 143 -10.98 8.00 6.00
C PRO A 143 -11.94 6.80 5.92
N PRO A 144 -11.59 5.66 5.26
CA PRO A 144 -12.43 4.48 5.27
C PRO A 144 -12.64 3.88 6.68
N GLN A 145 -11.63 3.97 7.56
CA GLN A 145 -11.76 3.52 8.96
C GLN A 145 -12.69 4.43 9.77
N ILE A 146 -12.66 5.75 9.54
CA ILE A 146 -13.62 6.68 10.11
C ILE A 146 -15.04 6.35 9.63
N ALA A 147 -15.22 6.10 8.35
CA ALA A 147 -16.51 5.71 7.80
C ALA A 147 -17.04 4.43 8.46
N GLU A 148 -16.17 3.45 8.70
CA GLU A 148 -16.54 2.22 9.42
C GLU A 148 -16.90 2.46 10.88
N GLU A 149 -16.09 3.23 11.62
CA GLU A 149 -16.38 3.59 13.02
C GLU A 149 -17.71 4.33 13.17
N MET A 150 -18.06 5.15 12.17
CA MET A 150 -19.30 5.92 12.15
C MET A 150 -20.48 5.16 11.52
N SER A 151 -20.25 3.98 10.96
CA SER A 151 -21.24 3.25 10.14
C SER A 151 -21.80 4.09 8.99
N ALA A 152 -20.96 4.92 8.37
CA ALA A 152 -21.31 5.86 7.31
C ALA A 152 -20.85 5.36 5.93
N PRO A 153 -21.54 5.70 4.84
CA PRO A 153 -21.06 5.52 3.49
C PRO A 153 -19.69 6.17 3.26
N CYS A 154 -18.86 5.53 2.43
CA CYS A 154 -17.57 6.07 2.02
C CYS A 154 -17.49 6.19 0.49
N ILE A 155 -17.29 7.42 -0.01
CA ILE A 155 -17.01 7.69 -1.42
C ILE A 155 -15.52 8.04 -1.51
N ALA A 156 -14.72 7.11 -2.02
CA ALA A 156 -13.29 7.34 -2.19
C ALA A 156 -12.95 7.75 -3.63
N TYR A 157 -11.81 8.47 -3.76
CA TYR A 157 -11.23 8.90 -5.03
C TYR A 157 -12.11 9.88 -5.82
N THR A 158 -12.80 10.76 -5.13
CA THR A 158 -13.67 11.78 -5.76
C THR A 158 -12.84 12.85 -6.49
N THR A 159 -13.33 13.25 -7.66
CA THR A 159 -12.72 14.32 -8.48
C THR A 159 -13.69 15.46 -8.77
N ARG A 160 -15.01 15.21 -8.67
CA ARG A 160 -16.05 16.20 -8.98
C ARG A 160 -17.30 15.97 -8.12
N ALA A 161 -18.02 17.04 -7.84
CA ALA A 161 -19.36 16.98 -7.27
C ALA A 161 -20.31 17.86 -8.06
N GLU A 162 -21.54 17.43 -8.21
CA GLU A 162 -22.65 18.21 -8.76
C GLU A 162 -23.83 18.14 -7.77
N PHE A 163 -24.62 19.21 -7.69
CA PHE A 163 -25.81 19.25 -6.87
C PHE A 163 -27.04 19.17 -7.76
N LYS A 164 -27.75 18.07 -7.72
CA LYS A 164 -28.93 17.80 -8.55
C LYS A 164 -30.06 17.20 -7.71
N GLY A 165 -31.28 17.67 -7.94
CA GLY A 165 -32.44 17.09 -7.25
C GLY A 165 -32.39 17.14 -5.71
N GLY A 166 -31.69 18.13 -5.14
CA GLY A 166 -31.55 18.28 -3.68
C GLY A 166 -30.48 17.39 -3.04
N ARG A 167 -29.66 16.68 -3.83
CA ARG A 167 -28.57 15.82 -3.35
C ARG A 167 -27.29 16.03 -4.15
N PHE A 168 -26.16 15.63 -3.56
CA PHE A 168 -24.89 15.61 -4.26
C PHE A 168 -24.71 14.30 -5.05
N GLU A 169 -24.21 14.45 -6.27
CA GLU A 169 -23.69 13.39 -7.14
C GLU A 169 -22.17 13.58 -7.25
N PHE A 170 -21.43 12.50 -7.01
CA PHE A 170 -19.97 12.53 -6.96
C PHE A 170 -19.38 11.70 -8.09
N THR A 171 -18.48 12.28 -8.88
CA THR A 171 -17.66 11.53 -9.83
C THR A 171 -16.42 11.01 -9.10
N ARG A 172 -16.21 9.70 -9.14
CA ARG A 172 -15.05 9.01 -8.55
C ARG A 172 -14.26 8.23 -9.57
N ILE A 173 -12.96 8.06 -9.32
CA ILE A 173 -12.09 7.18 -10.11
C ILE A 173 -12.33 5.74 -9.71
N ILE A 174 -12.50 4.85 -10.70
CA ILE A 174 -12.54 3.40 -10.53
C ILE A 174 -11.45 2.76 -11.40
N SER A 175 -11.27 1.44 -11.27
CA SER A 175 -10.40 0.69 -12.18
C SER A 175 -10.96 0.78 -13.61
N GLY A 176 -10.15 1.32 -14.52
CA GLY A 176 -10.51 1.44 -15.95
C GLY A 176 -11.49 2.56 -16.30
N GLY A 177 -11.80 3.53 -15.42
CA GLY A 177 -12.71 4.60 -15.77
C GLY A 177 -13.15 5.51 -14.63
N SER A 178 -14.35 6.06 -14.76
CA SER A 178 -15.01 6.90 -13.76
C SER A 178 -16.43 6.42 -13.46
N GLN A 179 -16.94 6.82 -12.30
CA GLN A 179 -18.28 6.46 -11.87
C GLN A 179 -18.92 7.64 -11.15
N VAL A 180 -20.17 7.94 -11.51
CA VAL A 180 -21.00 8.91 -10.80
C VAL A 180 -21.86 8.16 -9.80
N VAL A 181 -21.78 8.58 -8.55
CA VAL A 181 -22.48 7.96 -7.42
C VAL A 181 -23.14 8.99 -6.51
N ALA A 182 -24.22 8.60 -5.87
CA ALA A 182 -24.83 9.35 -4.78
C ALA A 182 -24.94 8.49 -3.52
N VAL A 183 -24.91 9.09 -2.34
CA VAL A 183 -25.17 8.37 -1.09
C VAL A 183 -26.66 8.21 -0.88
N LYS A 184 -27.07 7.03 -0.39
CA LYS A 184 -28.48 6.80 -0.02
C LYS A 184 -28.86 7.48 1.29
N LYS A 185 -27.89 7.66 2.19
CA LYS A 185 -28.12 8.23 3.52
C LYS A 185 -26.89 9.01 4.00
N LEU A 186 -27.11 10.13 4.65
CA LEU A 186 -26.12 10.90 5.38
C LEU A 186 -26.02 10.42 6.84
N PRO A 187 -24.92 10.68 7.54
CA PRO A 187 -23.70 11.35 7.06
C PRO A 187 -22.86 10.45 6.13
N ALA A 188 -21.92 11.07 5.37
CA ALA A 188 -21.04 10.36 4.47
C ALA A 188 -19.59 10.87 4.55
N VAL A 189 -18.63 9.98 4.30
CA VAL A 189 -17.19 10.31 4.18
C VAL A 189 -16.82 10.36 2.71
N VAL A 190 -16.20 11.47 2.28
CA VAL A 190 -15.79 11.72 0.89
C VAL A 190 -14.30 11.99 0.86
N THR A 191 -13.55 11.24 0.06
CA THR A 191 -12.11 11.48 -0.12
C THR A 191 -11.80 12.04 -1.48
N ILE A 192 -10.92 13.05 -1.50
CA ILE A 192 -10.56 13.79 -2.70
C ILE A 192 -9.26 13.23 -3.28
N ALA A 193 -9.32 12.76 -4.53
CA ALA A 193 -8.16 12.31 -5.28
C ALA A 193 -7.47 13.44 -6.05
N LYS A 194 -8.25 14.40 -6.54
CA LYS A 194 -7.78 15.56 -7.27
C LYS A 194 -8.86 16.64 -7.30
N TYR A 195 -8.46 17.89 -7.04
CA TYR A 195 -9.29 19.06 -7.22
C TYR A 195 -8.42 20.31 -7.47
N ASP A 196 -8.39 20.77 -8.71
CA ASP A 196 -7.41 21.74 -9.21
C ASP A 196 -7.82 23.24 -9.02
N TYR A 197 -8.75 23.53 -8.11
CA TYR A 197 -9.20 24.90 -7.84
C TYR A 197 -8.77 25.36 -6.44
N PRO A 198 -7.53 25.84 -6.27
CA PRO A 198 -7.01 26.22 -4.97
C PRO A 198 -7.73 27.45 -4.40
N LEU A 199 -7.85 27.50 -3.08
CA LEU A 199 -8.33 28.66 -2.36
C LEU A 199 -7.15 29.56 -1.94
N PHE A 200 -7.27 30.84 -2.22
CA PHE A 200 -6.32 31.85 -1.77
C PHE A 200 -6.89 32.66 -0.60
N ALA A 201 -6.05 32.94 0.38
CA ALA A 201 -6.41 33.81 1.50
C ALA A 201 -6.07 35.27 1.16
N THR A 202 -6.99 36.19 1.47
CA THR A 202 -6.68 37.60 1.48
C THR A 202 -5.93 37.97 2.76
N PHE A 203 -5.19 39.06 2.75
CA PHE A 203 -4.53 39.56 3.97
C PHE A 203 -5.53 39.81 5.12
N ALA A 204 -6.70 40.36 4.82
CA ALA A 204 -7.76 40.54 5.82
C ALA A 204 -8.28 39.22 6.40
N ALA A 205 -8.47 38.19 5.56
CA ALA A 205 -8.88 36.88 6.01
C ALA A 205 -7.83 36.20 6.88
N THR A 206 -6.55 36.29 6.52
CA THR A 206 -5.43 35.79 7.34
C THR A 206 -5.36 36.48 8.69
N ARG A 207 -5.49 37.82 8.71
CA ARG A 207 -5.51 38.59 9.95
C ARG A 207 -6.70 38.22 10.84
N ARG A 208 -7.87 37.97 10.26
CA ARG A 208 -9.06 37.50 10.98
C ARG A 208 -8.82 36.09 11.54
N ALA A 209 -8.33 35.15 10.74
CA ALA A 209 -8.04 33.78 11.12
C ALA A 209 -7.08 33.70 12.33
N ASN A 210 -6.06 34.55 12.38
CA ASN A 210 -5.11 34.60 13.50
C ASN A 210 -5.75 35.07 14.83
N ARG A 211 -6.91 35.71 14.79
CA ARG A 211 -7.66 36.16 15.98
C ARG A 211 -8.79 35.20 16.36
N MET A 212 -9.19 34.30 15.46
CA MET A 212 -10.25 33.35 15.72
C MET A 212 -9.81 32.33 16.77
N LYS A 213 -10.73 31.96 17.67
CA LYS A 213 -10.49 30.94 18.69
C LYS A 213 -10.42 29.56 18.04
N ILE A 214 -9.37 28.83 18.31
CA ILE A 214 -9.27 27.40 18.03
C ILE A 214 -9.74 26.63 19.26
N ILE A 215 -10.48 25.56 19.03
CA ILE A 215 -11.00 24.69 20.08
C ILE A 215 -10.01 23.54 20.25
N TYR A 216 -9.57 23.32 21.49
CA TYR A 216 -8.64 22.26 21.85
C TYR A 216 -9.38 21.17 22.60
N TRP A 217 -9.21 19.92 22.16
CA TRP A 217 -9.71 18.76 22.85
C TRP A 217 -8.57 17.77 23.11
N SER A 218 -8.64 17.10 24.27
CA SER A 218 -7.78 15.96 24.64
C SER A 218 -8.46 14.63 24.26
N GLY A 219 -7.75 13.52 24.44
CA GLY A 219 -8.32 12.19 24.32
C GLY A 219 -9.47 11.94 25.29
N ASP A 220 -9.35 12.44 26.51
CA ASP A 220 -10.40 12.33 27.55
C ASP A 220 -11.64 13.15 27.21
N ASP A 221 -11.47 14.31 26.61
CA ASP A 221 -12.58 15.18 26.18
C ASP A 221 -13.51 14.53 25.18
N ILE A 222 -13.02 13.63 24.35
CA ILE A 222 -13.77 12.93 23.31
C ILE A 222 -14.14 11.51 23.71
N LYS A 223 -13.57 10.95 24.77
CA LYS A 223 -13.79 9.57 25.28
C LYS A 223 -13.50 8.49 24.23
N ALA A 224 -12.44 8.67 23.43
CA ALA A 224 -12.03 7.70 22.44
C ALA A 224 -11.53 6.39 23.08
N THR A 225 -11.76 5.27 22.40
CA THR A 225 -11.47 3.93 22.93
C THR A 225 -10.11 3.36 22.49
N HIS A 226 -9.62 3.77 21.32
CA HIS A 226 -8.34 3.34 20.75
C HIS A 226 -7.43 4.56 20.54
N ILE A 227 -6.56 4.84 21.52
CA ILE A 227 -5.70 6.02 21.50
C ILE A 227 -4.21 5.66 21.53
N GLY A 228 -3.43 6.41 20.75
CA GLY A 228 -1.97 6.38 20.75
C GLY A 228 -1.38 5.00 20.49
N ALA A 229 -0.16 4.80 20.96
CA ALA A 229 0.58 3.55 20.78
C ALA A 229 -0.11 2.33 21.42
N LYS A 230 -0.89 2.52 22.49
CA LYS A 230 -1.63 1.44 23.16
C LYS A 230 -2.84 0.98 22.35
N GLY A 231 -3.53 1.90 21.68
CA GLY A 231 -4.67 1.60 20.82
C GLY A 231 -4.29 1.11 19.42
N SER A 232 -3.02 1.24 19.05
CA SER A 232 -2.48 0.85 17.74
C SER A 232 -2.47 -0.66 17.54
N LYS A 233 -2.92 -1.11 16.37
CA LYS A 233 -2.94 -2.53 15.94
C LYS A 233 -1.72 -2.91 15.11
N THR A 234 -0.87 -1.95 14.74
CA THR A 234 0.38 -2.16 14.02
C THR A 234 1.56 -1.57 14.76
N SER A 235 2.77 -2.05 14.47
CA SER A 235 4.02 -1.54 15.03
C SER A 235 5.08 -1.43 13.96
N VAL A 236 5.74 -0.28 13.88
CA VAL A 236 6.91 -0.10 13.04
C VAL A 236 8.11 -0.80 13.70
N ILE A 237 8.69 -1.76 12.99
CA ILE A 237 9.86 -2.51 13.44
C ILE A 237 11.13 -1.75 13.06
N ARG A 238 11.17 -1.24 11.82
CA ARG A 238 12.36 -0.60 11.26
C ARG A 238 11.96 0.43 10.20
N VAL A 239 12.70 1.54 10.15
CA VAL A 239 12.67 2.53 9.09
C VAL A 239 14.08 2.64 8.51
N PHE A 240 14.23 2.64 7.19
CA PHE A 240 15.54 2.66 6.54
C PHE A 240 15.42 3.33 5.15
N PRO A 241 16.53 3.91 4.63
CA PRO A 241 16.50 4.46 3.29
C PRO A 241 16.26 3.35 2.24
N PRO A 242 15.66 3.67 1.09
CA PRO A 242 15.57 2.74 -0.01
C PRO A 242 16.95 2.19 -0.37
N GLY A 243 17.03 0.90 -0.69
CA GLY A 243 18.29 0.29 -1.11
C GLY A 243 18.85 1.03 -2.34
N LYS A 244 20.17 1.24 -2.36
CA LYS A 244 20.81 1.74 -3.57
C LYS A 244 20.57 0.73 -4.70
N SER A 245 20.16 1.24 -5.86
CA SER A 245 19.97 0.41 -7.04
C SER A 245 21.26 -0.39 -7.33
N THR A 246 21.11 -1.69 -7.55
CA THR A 246 22.19 -2.57 -8.01
C THR A 246 22.29 -2.60 -9.54
N ARG A 247 21.64 -1.65 -10.21
CA ARG A 247 21.60 -1.54 -11.68
C ARG A 247 23.01 -1.35 -12.27
N LYS A 248 23.18 -1.85 -13.49
CA LYS A 248 24.49 -1.88 -14.18
C LYS A 248 25.01 -0.49 -14.52
N CYS A 249 24.12 0.48 -14.75
CA CYS A 249 24.40 1.89 -15.10
C CYS A 249 25.40 2.04 -16.25
N LYS A 250 25.28 1.19 -17.28
CA LYS A 250 26.24 1.14 -18.40
C LYS A 250 25.80 2.06 -19.53
N GLN A 251 26.66 3.02 -19.87
CA GLN A 251 26.46 3.86 -21.04
C GLN A 251 26.74 3.08 -22.34
N LEU A 252 25.86 3.23 -23.31
CA LEU A 252 26.02 2.71 -24.66
C LEU A 252 26.37 3.85 -25.62
N GLY A 253 27.20 3.57 -26.64
CA GLY A 253 27.67 4.60 -27.55
C GLY A 253 26.65 4.98 -28.64
N ASP A 254 25.82 4.02 -29.06
CA ASP A 254 24.92 4.20 -30.21
C ASP A 254 23.66 3.31 -30.15
N ALA A 255 22.72 3.60 -31.05
CA ALA A 255 21.47 2.87 -31.21
C ALA A 255 21.71 1.40 -31.68
N LYS A 256 22.77 1.11 -32.43
CA LYS A 256 23.10 -0.22 -32.92
C LYS A 256 23.50 -1.17 -31.78
N SER A 257 24.30 -0.68 -30.83
CA SER A 257 24.68 -1.41 -29.62
C SER A 257 23.46 -1.70 -28.75
N LEU A 258 22.55 -0.74 -28.65
CA LEU A 258 21.29 -0.93 -27.93
C LEU A 258 20.37 -1.93 -28.62
N ALA A 259 20.20 -1.87 -29.95
CA ALA A 259 19.36 -2.83 -30.69
C ALA A 259 19.85 -4.26 -30.52
N LYS A 260 21.19 -4.49 -30.57
CA LYS A 260 21.78 -5.80 -30.31
C LYS A 260 21.46 -6.29 -28.90
N LEU A 261 21.69 -5.45 -27.92
CA LEU A 261 21.45 -5.78 -26.51
C LEU A 261 19.98 -6.13 -26.22
N LEU A 262 19.04 -5.39 -26.78
CA LEU A 262 17.60 -5.66 -26.60
C LEU A 262 17.20 -7.03 -27.11
N VAL A 263 17.71 -7.41 -28.32
CA VAL A 263 17.44 -8.72 -28.92
C VAL A 263 18.08 -9.84 -28.10
N ASP A 264 19.35 -9.67 -27.71
CA ASP A 264 20.12 -10.69 -27.00
C ASP A 264 19.59 -10.91 -25.57
N SER A 265 19.29 -9.84 -24.83
CA SER A 265 18.76 -9.93 -23.46
C SER A 265 17.38 -10.57 -23.42
N PHE A 266 16.52 -10.26 -24.40
CA PHE A 266 15.16 -10.81 -24.44
C PHE A 266 15.16 -12.29 -24.85
N LYS A 267 16.07 -12.71 -25.74
CA LYS A 267 16.25 -14.13 -26.10
C LYS A 267 16.81 -14.96 -24.95
N SER A 268 17.77 -14.42 -24.19
CA SER A 268 18.34 -15.12 -23.04
C SER A 268 17.34 -15.28 -21.88
N SER A 269 16.40 -14.37 -21.72
CA SER A 269 15.34 -14.47 -20.70
C SER A 269 14.21 -15.45 -21.07
N ARG A 270 14.13 -15.88 -22.33
CA ARG A 270 13.19 -16.92 -22.81
C ARG A 270 13.81 -18.34 -22.79
N ALA A 271 15.15 -18.47 -22.74
CA ALA A 271 15.78 -19.74 -22.43
C ALA A 271 15.43 -20.12 -20.99
N GLU A 272 14.90 -21.33 -20.77
CA GLU A 272 14.62 -21.85 -19.44
C GLU A 272 15.85 -21.63 -18.54
N PRO A 273 15.69 -21.14 -17.31
CA PRO A 273 16.79 -21.05 -16.39
C PRO A 273 17.31 -22.49 -16.20
N ASP A 274 18.55 -22.69 -16.59
CA ASP A 274 19.26 -23.91 -16.28
C ASP A 274 19.22 -24.11 -14.76
N HIS A 275 18.47 -25.11 -14.31
CA HIS A 275 18.28 -25.45 -12.88
C HIS A 275 19.56 -26.02 -12.24
N THR A 276 20.70 -25.46 -12.59
CA THR A 276 22.02 -25.81 -12.03
C THR A 276 22.63 -24.68 -11.21
N ASP A 277 21.80 -23.85 -10.57
CA ASP A 277 22.28 -23.16 -9.37
C ASP A 277 21.78 -23.96 -8.17
N SER A 278 22.64 -24.86 -7.71
CA SER A 278 22.48 -25.65 -6.50
C SER A 278 22.58 -24.79 -5.25
N GLY A 279 21.67 -23.82 -5.14
CA GLY A 279 21.25 -23.35 -3.84
C GLY A 279 20.57 -24.54 -3.18
N GLN A 280 21.31 -25.25 -2.34
CA GLN A 280 20.81 -26.34 -1.52
C GLN A 280 19.48 -25.89 -0.92
N THR A 281 18.39 -26.38 -1.48
CA THR A 281 17.10 -26.39 -0.83
C THR A 281 17.26 -27.26 0.38
N LEU A 282 17.50 -26.63 1.54
CA LEU A 282 17.53 -27.31 2.82
C LEU A 282 16.27 -28.17 2.91
N GLY A 283 16.45 -29.45 3.21
CA GLY A 283 15.36 -30.40 3.35
C GLY A 283 14.33 -29.95 4.42
N PHE A 284 13.15 -30.51 4.38
CA PHE A 284 12.02 -30.15 5.27
C PHE A 284 12.40 -30.13 6.77
N ALA A 285 13.22 -31.10 7.21
CA ALA A 285 13.75 -31.17 8.57
C ALA A 285 14.76 -30.04 8.88
N GLU A 286 15.56 -29.63 7.89
CA GLU A 286 16.52 -28.53 8.02
C GLU A 286 15.85 -27.16 8.01
N ARG A 287 14.71 -26.98 7.31
CA ARG A 287 13.90 -25.76 7.40
C ARG A 287 13.21 -25.62 8.75
N ARG A 288 12.79 -26.73 9.38
CA ARG A 288 12.28 -26.71 10.75
C ARG A 288 13.37 -26.35 11.75
N ALA A 289 14.57 -26.89 11.59
CA ALA A 289 15.72 -26.52 12.40
C ALA A 289 16.17 -25.06 12.18
N SER A 290 16.04 -24.52 10.94
CA SER A 290 16.36 -23.13 10.65
C SER A 290 15.35 -22.13 11.22
N ARG A 291 14.13 -22.55 11.57
CA ARG A 291 13.15 -21.73 12.32
C ARG A 291 13.66 -21.32 13.71
N TYR A 292 14.61 -22.04 14.27
CA TYR A 292 15.24 -21.74 15.56
C TYR A 292 16.55 -20.95 15.40
N VAL A 293 16.91 -20.59 14.18
CA VAL A 293 18.11 -19.77 13.92
C VAL A 293 17.74 -18.29 14.05
N LEU A 294 18.48 -17.62 14.94
CA LEU A 294 18.44 -16.20 15.22
C LEU A 294 18.25 -15.30 14.01
N PRO A 295 17.62 -14.11 14.21
CA PRO A 295 17.54 -13.06 13.21
C PRO A 295 18.93 -12.74 12.67
N SER A 296 19.02 -12.52 11.36
CA SER A 296 20.27 -12.19 10.68
C SER A 296 20.92 -10.97 11.36
N ARG A 297 22.25 -10.97 11.47
CA ARG A 297 23.11 -9.92 12.09
C ARG A 297 22.78 -8.46 11.74
N ARG A 298 21.87 -8.21 10.80
CA ARG A 298 21.43 -6.85 10.40
C ARG A 298 20.27 -6.29 11.24
N ALA A 299 19.49 -7.12 11.93
CA ALA A 299 18.40 -6.65 12.79
C ALA A 299 18.89 -6.14 14.15
N ASP A 300 20.06 -6.60 14.60
CA ASP A 300 20.56 -6.35 15.96
C ASP A 300 21.33 -5.02 16.14
N ARG A 301 21.48 -4.21 15.07
CA ARG A 301 22.24 -2.95 15.15
C ARG A 301 21.57 -1.80 15.89
N PHE A 302 20.33 -1.97 16.34
CA PHE A 302 19.54 -0.88 16.94
C PHE A 302 19.21 -1.04 18.43
N ASP A 303 19.77 -2.06 19.10
CA ASP A 303 19.53 -2.22 20.53
C ASP A 303 20.69 -1.61 21.33
N ARG A 304 20.36 -0.63 22.19
CA ARG A 304 21.34 0.09 23.04
C ARG A 304 22.06 -0.77 24.11
N ASN A 305 21.75 -2.08 24.12
CA ASN A 305 22.38 -3.08 25.02
C ASN A 305 23.20 -4.10 24.21
N PHE A 306 24.10 -3.61 23.36
CA PHE A 306 24.94 -4.43 22.49
C PHE A 306 25.66 -5.61 23.20
N GLU A 307 26.18 -5.41 24.38
CA GLU A 307 26.88 -6.43 25.19
C GLU A 307 25.93 -7.53 25.70
N ARG A 308 24.70 -7.14 26.10
CA ARG A 308 23.68 -8.07 26.57
C ARG A 308 23.14 -8.92 25.42
N THR A 309 22.87 -8.29 24.29
CA THR A 309 22.39 -8.96 23.06
C THR A 309 23.46 -9.92 22.49
N LYS A 310 24.75 -9.57 22.59
CA LYS A 310 25.83 -10.43 22.15
C LYS A 310 25.91 -11.71 22.98
N LYS A 311 25.77 -11.60 24.30
CA LYS A 311 25.76 -12.75 25.22
C LYS A 311 24.53 -13.62 25.00
N GLU A 312 23.33 -13.03 24.89
CA GLU A 312 22.08 -13.75 24.58
C GLU A 312 22.18 -14.48 23.24
N ASN A 313 22.86 -13.91 22.24
CA ASN A 313 23.12 -14.53 20.95
C ASN A 313 24.08 -15.72 21.01
N GLU A 314 25.10 -15.65 21.84
CA GLU A 314 26.02 -16.77 22.06
C GLU A 314 25.33 -17.92 22.82
N ASP A 315 24.56 -17.59 23.85
CA ASP A 315 23.77 -18.52 24.62
C ASP A 315 22.75 -19.27 23.75
N PHE A 316 22.08 -18.56 22.85
CA PHE A 316 21.13 -19.17 21.92
C PHE A 316 21.81 -20.06 20.86
N LYS A 317 23.01 -19.71 20.41
CA LYS A 317 23.78 -20.58 19.50
C LYS A 317 24.18 -21.89 20.18
N ILE A 318 24.56 -21.84 21.45
CA ILE A 318 24.89 -23.02 22.25
C ILE A 318 23.64 -23.88 22.42
N LEU A 319 22.49 -23.29 22.78
CA LEU A 319 21.22 -24.01 22.89
C LEU A 319 20.81 -24.68 21.58
N SER A 320 20.85 -23.98 20.47
CA SER A 320 20.51 -24.52 19.15
C SER A 320 21.43 -25.65 18.71
N ARG A 321 22.73 -25.56 19.03
CA ARG A 321 23.72 -26.61 18.78
C ARG A 321 23.43 -27.84 19.62
N THR A 322 23.17 -27.67 20.92
CA THR A 322 22.88 -28.74 21.85
C THR A 322 21.57 -29.47 21.50
N LEU A 323 20.53 -28.75 21.08
CA LEU A 323 19.27 -29.33 20.61
C LEU A 323 19.47 -30.20 19.35
N ARG A 324 20.36 -29.77 18.42
CA ARG A 324 20.73 -30.58 17.25
C ARG A 324 21.51 -31.83 17.62
N GLU A 325 22.48 -31.72 18.53
CA GLU A 325 23.29 -32.85 19.00
C GLU A 325 22.43 -33.88 19.74
N LEU A 326 21.33 -33.48 20.35
CA LEU A 326 20.38 -34.36 21.04
C LEU A 326 19.22 -34.83 20.14
N ASP A 327 19.23 -34.48 18.85
CA ASP A 327 18.18 -34.79 17.86
C ASP A 327 16.76 -34.41 18.31
N ILE A 328 16.65 -33.26 18.97
CA ILE A 328 15.39 -32.70 19.47
C ILE A 328 14.83 -31.73 18.41
N GLY A 329 13.96 -32.25 17.54
CA GLY A 329 13.33 -31.48 16.47
C GLY A 329 12.08 -30.69 16.87
N GLU A 330 11.49 -30.97 18.03
CA GLU A 330 10.26 -30.36 18.51
C GLU A 330 10.39 -29.90 19.96
N ILE A 331 10.07 -28.61 20.19
CA ILE A 331 10.13 -27.99 21.54
C ILE A 331 9.12 -28.61 22.49
N SER A 332 7.99 -29.09 21.97
CA SER A 332 6.97 -29.84 22.72
C SER A 332 7.52 -31.10 23.41
N ARG A 333 8.67 -31.59 22.98
CA ARG A 333 9.36 -32.74 23.55
C ARG A 333 10.39 -32.39 24.63
N ILE A 334 10.57 -31.12 24.98
CA ILE A 334 11.50 -30.68 26.01
C ILE A 334 10.83 -30.86 27.38
N ASP A 335 10.90 -32.08 27.90
CA ASP A 335 10.51 -32.41 29.27
C ASP A 335 11.63 -32.06 30.28
N GLU A 336 11.38 -32.24 31.56
CA GLU A 336 12.36 -31.98 32.64
C GLU A 336 13.64 -32.82 32.53
N HIS A 337 13.56 -34.01 31.91
CA HIS A 337 14.71 -34.88 31.70
C HIS A 337 15.61 -34.33 30.58
N ILE A 338 14.99 -33.81 29.50
CA ILE A 338 15.67 -33.18 28.38
C ILE A 338 16.27 -31.82 28.82
N LYS A 339 15.56 -31.04 29.65
CA LYS A 339 16.11 -29.82 30.25
C LYS A 339 17.39 -30.09 31.03
N LYS A 340 17.43 -31.17 31.84
CA LYS A 340 18.65 -31.57 32.55
C LYS A 340 19.79 -31.98 31.61
N LYS A 341 19.48 -32.68 30.52
CA LYS A 341 20.49 -33.05 29.50
C LYS A 341 21.05 -31.79 28.77
N ILE A 342 20.18 -30.84 28.43
CA ILE A 342 20.58 -29.59 27.81
C ILE A 342 21.49 -28.81 28.77
N LEU A 343 21.13 -28.70 30.04
CA LEU A 343 21.95 -28.06 31.09
C LEU A 343 23.30 -28.76 31.27
N ALA A 344 23.33 -30.08 31.24
CA ALA A 344 24.57 -30.87 31.37
C ALA A 344 25.46 -30.71 30.12
N ALA A 345 24.90 -30.63 28.93
CA ALA A 345 25.64 -30.46 27.67
C ALA A 345 26.13 -29.05 27.45
N ALA A 346 25.44 -28.03 27.98
CA ALA A 346 25.77 -26.61 27.82
C ALA A 346 26.91 -26.16 28.77
N GLY A 347 27.25 -26.95 29.79
CA GLY A 347 28.35 -26.67 30.73
C GLY A 347 28.12 -25.52 31.69
N GLU A 348 29.14 -25.20 32.53
CA GLU A 348 29.07 -24.14 33.54
C GLU A 348 28.94 -22.70 33.00
N GLN A 349 29.00 -22.53 31.67
CA GLN A 349 28.85 -21.24 31.00
C GLN A 349 27.42 -20.70 30.98
N PHE A 350 26.43 -21.56 31.29
CA PHE A 350 25.02 -21.17 31.32
C PHE A 350 24.52 -20.95 32.75
N HIS A 351 24.01 -19.77 33.02
CA HIS A 351 23.19 -19.57 34.19
C HIS A 351 21.87 -20.37 34.02
N LYS A 352 21.63 -21.32 34.94
CA LYS A 352 20.43 -22.20 34.97
C LYS A 352 19.13 -21.42 34.72
N LYS A 353 19.00 -20.22 35.32
CA LYS A 353 17.85 -19.33 35.15
C LYS A 353 17.73 -18.75 33.74
N ALA A 354 18.84 -18.37 33.10
CA ALA A 354 18.81 -17.84 31.73
C ALA A 354 18.40 -18.90 30.71
N LEU A 355 18.83 -20.15 30.92
CA LEU A 355 18.42 -21.28 30.08
C LEU A 355 16.95 -21.65 30.31
N GLU A 356 16.47 -21.65 31.54
CA GLU A 356 15.06 -21.87 31.89
C GLU A 356 14.18 -20.76 31.30
N ASP A 357 14.58 -19.50 31.36
CA ASP A 357 13.86 -18.38 30.74
C ASP A 357 13.86 -18.49 29.21
N MET A 358 14.96 -18.94 28.58
CA MET A 358 15.04 -19.22 27.15
C MET A 358 14.18 -20.41 26.75
N ILE A 359 14.22 -21.52 27.48
CA ILE A 359 13.40 -22.70 27.21
C ILE A 359 11.92 -22.39 27.44
N ASN A 360 11.57 -21.64 28.48
CA ASN A 360 10.20 -21.19 28.73
C ASN A 360 9.74 -20.18 27.69
N GLY A 361 10.62 -19.31 27.23
CA GLY A 361 10.37 -18.42 26.07
C GLY A 361 10.13 -19.23 24.77
N LEU A 362 10.82 -20.36 24.60
CA LEU A 362 10.62 -21.29 23.50
C LEU A 362 9.32 -22.14 23.64
N GLN A 363 8.91 -22.48 24.86
CA GLN A 363 7.66 -23.20 25.15
C GLN A 363 6.38 -22.36 24.92
N LEU A 364 6.50 -21.05 24.94
CA LEU A 364 5.40 -20.14 24.58
C LEU A 364 5.07 -20.12 23.09
N THR A 365 5.58 -21.05 22.32
CA THR A 365 5.61 -20.99 20.87
C THR A 365 4.68 -21.96 20.16
N GLU A 366 3.41 -22.02 20.55
CA GLU A 366 2.41 -22.26 19.51
C GLU A 366 2.44 -21.08 18.54
N PRO A 367 2.30 -21.30 17.22
CA PRO A 367 2.31 -20.19 16.27
C PRO A 367 1.28 -19.16 16.73
N SER A 368 1.71 -17.92 16.94
CA SER A 368 0.84 -16.80 17.38
C SER A 368 -0.32 -16.58 16.43
N PHE A 369 -0.21 -17.18 15.24
CA PHE A 369 -1.19 -17.19 14.17
C PHE A 369 -1.28 -18.58 13.57
N ALA A 370 -2.49 -19.07 13.37
CA ALA A 370 -2.78 -20.35 12.73
C ALA A 370 -3.85 -20.16 11.66
N GLY A 371 -3.85 -21.00 10.63
CA GLY A 371 -4.83 -20.95 9.55
C GLY A 371 -4.20 -20.75 8.18
N GLU A 372 -5.03 -20.50 7.20
CA GLU A 372 -4.64 -20.33 5.80
C GLU A 372 -4.04 -18.93 5.53
N VAL A 373 -3.34 -18.81 4.41
CA VAL A 373 -2.98 -17.52 3.81
C VAL A 373 -4.04 -17.17 2.76
N TRP A 374 -4.79 -16.10 3.00
CA TRP A 374 -5.89 -15.70 2.13
C TRP A 374 -5.55 -14.54 1.22
N VAL A 375 -6.14 -14.59 0.04
CA VAL A 375 -6.23 -13.48 -0.91
C VAL A 375 -7.70 -13.09 -1.04
N VAL A 376 -8.02 -11.81 -0.93
CA VAL A 376 -9.31 -11.28 -1.33
C VAL A 376 -9.25 -10.94 -2.81
N ALA A 377 -9.97 -11.72 -3.63
CA ALA A 377 -9.96 -11.56 -5.06
C ALA A 377 -10.75 -10.31 -5.50
N GLU A 378 -10.19 -9.57 -6.43
CA GLU A 378 -10.89 -8.49 -7.12
C GLU A 378 -11.27 -8.94 -8.53
N HIS A 379 -12.44 -8.51 -8.97
CA HIS A 379 -12.90 -8.70 -10.33
C HIS A 379 -13.72 -7.49 -10.79
N ASP A 380 -13.67 -7.19 -12.06
CA ASP A 380 -14.46 -6.14 -12.70
C ASP A 380 -15.05 -6.68 -14.00
N PHE A 381 -16.34 -6.41 -14.21
CA PHE A 381 -17.03 -6.75 -15.45
C PHE A 381 -16.86 -8.21 -15.93
N GLY A 382 -16.80 -9.15 -15.00
CA GLY A 382 -16.66 -10.56 -15.30
C GLY A 382 -15.24 -11.07 -15.49
N ALA A 383 -14.21 -10.24 -15.28
CA ALA A 383 -12.81 -10.62 -15.36
C ALA A 383 -12.08 -10.39 -14.03
N LEU A 384 -11.20 -11.31 -13.65
CA LEU A 384 -10.34 -11.18 -12.47
C LEU A 384 -9.28 -10.09 -12.66
N HIS A 385 -9.08 -9.27 -11.66
CA HIS A 385 -8.07 -8.22 -11.69
C HIS A 385 -6.66 -8.84 -11.64
N PRO A 386 -5.69 -8.36 -12.45
CA PRO A 386 -4.33 -8.91 -12.50
C PRO A 386 -3.63 -9.02 -11.14
N ALA A 387 -3.82 -8.06 -10.25
CA ALA A 387 -3.25 -8.09 -8.91
C ALA A 387 -3.69 -9.32 -8.09
N THR A 388 -4.86 -9.90 -8.35
CA THR A 388 -5.32 -11.12 -7.68
C THR A 388 -4.36 -12.28 -7.93
N PHE A 389 -3.88 -12.45 -9.16
CA PHE A 389 -2.94 -13.51 -9.52
C PHE A 389 -1.55 -13.30 -8.91
N GLU A 390 -1.09 -12.05 -8.86
CA GLU A 390 0.16 -11.70 -8.18
C GLU A 390 0.09 -12.03 -6.69
N LEU A 391 -1.03 -11.72 -6.06
CA LEU A 391 -1.27 -12.01 -4.65
C LEU A 391 -1.36 -13.51 -4.37
N ILE A 392 -1.98 -14.31 -5.26
CA ILE A 392 -2.00 -15.77 -5.14
C ILE A 392 -0.59 -16.33 -5.22
N GLY A 393 0.25 -15.83 -6.14
CA GLY A 393 1.66 -16.21 -6.23
C GLY A 393 2.42 -15.96 -4.93
N LYS A 394 2.25 -14.77 -4.34
CA LYS A 394 2.88 -14.43 -3.05
C LYS A 394 2.27 -15.20 -1.88
N ALA A 395 0.96 -15.40 -1.88
CA ALA A 395 0.27 -16.21 -0.87
C ALA A 395 0.77 -17.65 -0.87
N ARG A 396 1.06 -18.23 -2.07
CA ARG A 396 1.64 -19.58 -2.19
C ARG A 396 3.03 -19.66 -1.55
N GLU A 397 3.91 -18.71 -1.86
CA GLU A 397 5.23 -18.62 -1.23
C GLU A 397 5.15 -18.55 0.31
N LEU A 398 4.25 -17.69 0.83
CA LEU A 398 4.03 -17.56 2.27
C LEU A 398 3.41 -18.82 2.88
N ALA A 399 2.42 -19.42 2.20
CA ALA A 399 1.75 -20.63 2.67
C ALA A 399 2.68 -21.83 2.69
N ASP A 400 3.56 -21.98 1.70
CA ASP A 400 4.57 -23.03 1.66
C ASP A 400 5.58 -22.88 2.79
N SER A 401 6.01 -21.65 3.11
CA SER A 401 6.90 -21.38 4.25
C SER A 401 6.23 -21.61 5.61
N LEU A 402 4.89 -21.51 5.67
CA LEU A 402 4.06 -21.72 6.87
C LEU A 402 3.43 -23.14 6.93
N GLU A 403 3.70 -23.98 5.93
CA GLU A 403 3.12 -25.33 5.80
C GLU A 403 1.59 -25.32 5.85
N THR A 404 0.96 -24.35 5.19
CA THR A 404 -0.49 -24.18 5.18
C THR A 404 -1.03 -24.02 3.76
N LYS A 405 -2.33 -23.77 3.64
CA LYS A 405 -3.05 -23.65 2.37
C LYS A 405 -3.21 -22.20 1.97
N VAL A 406 -3.39 -22.01 0.65
CA VAL A 406 -3.84 -20.73 0.08
C VAL A 406 -5.35 -20.77 -0.07
N GLY A 407 -6.03 -19.87 0.62
CA GLY A 407 -7.46 -19.61 0.45
C GLY A 407 -7.68 -18.35 -0.39
N VAL A 408 -8.76 -18.32 -1.13
CA VAL A 408 -9.20 -17.12 -1.87
C VAL A 408 -10.65 -16.81 -1.50
N CYS A 409 -10.87 -15.58 -1.00
CA CYS A 409 -12.22 -15.05 -0.77
C CYS A 409 -12.68 -14.34 -2.05
N LEU A 410 -13.72 -14.86 -2.69
CA LEU A 410 -14.31 -14.36 -3.93
C LEU A 410 -15.75 -13.94 -3.67
N ALA A 411 -16.00 -12.62 -3.62
CA ALA A 411 -17.32 -12.04 -3.41
C ALA A 411 -17.81 -11.37 -4.69
N GLY A 412 -19.07 -11.61 -5.09
CA GLY A 412 -19.64 -11.00 -6.27
C GLY A 412 -21.01 -11.59 -6.63
N HIS A 413 -21.43 -11.40 -7.88
CA HIS A 413 -22.61 -12.04 -8.44
C HIS A 413 -22.24 -12.93 -9.63
N LYS A 414 -22.66 -14.19 -9.61
CA LYS A 414 -22.35 -15.21 -10.64
C LYS A 414 -20.83 -15.41 -10.84
N VAL A 415 -20.07 -15.39 -9.73
CA VAL A 415 -18.60 -15.47 -9.74
C VAL A 415 -18.04 -16.89 -9.71
N GLU A 416 -18.88 -17.92 -9.53
CA GLU A 416 -18.45 -19.33 -9.43
C GLU A 416 -17.57 -19.79 -10.61
N PRO A 417 -17.79 -19.38 -11.89
CA PRO A 417 -16.92 -19.77 -13.00
C PRO A 417 -15.46 -19.34 -12.85
N MET A 418 -15.19 -18.24 -12.13
CA MET A 418 -13.84 -17.73 -11.90
C MET A 418 -13.02 -18.62 -10.96
N ALA A 419 -13.66 -19.51 -10.20
CA ALA A 419 -12.97 -20.38 -9.24
C ALA A 419 -11.92 -21.28 -9.92
N LYS A 420 -12.19 -21.76 -11.12
CA LYS A 420 -11.26 -22.62 -11.87
C LYS A 420 -9.95 -21.90 -12.21
N GLU A 421 -10.04 -20.63 -12.60
CA GLU A 421 -8.89 -19.80 -12.94
C GLU A 421 -8.05 -19.49 -11.69
N LEU A 422 -8.68 -19.22 -10.54
CA LEU A 422 -8.02 -18.99 -9.26
C LEU A 422 -7.28 -20.25 -8.75
N ILE A 423 -7.88 -21.43 -8.94
CA ILE A 423 -7.24 -22.71 -8.57
C ILE A 423 -6.03 -22.95 -9.47
N ALA A 424 -6.15 -22.75 -10.78
CA ALA A 424 -5.04 -22.88 -11.71
C ALA A 424 -3.89 -21.91 -11.39
N ALA A 425 -4.20 -20.74 -10.83
CA ALA A 425 -3.21 -19.75 -10.41
C ALA A 425 -2.47 -20.11 -9.10
N GLY A 426 -2.91 -21.14 -8.36
CA GLY A 426 -2.21 -21.62 -7.15
C GLY A 426 -3.04 -21.68 -5.87
N ALA A 427 -4.34 -21.39 -5.91
CA ALA A 427 -5.21 -21.50 -4.75
C ALA A 427 -5.61 -22.97 -4.44
N ASP A 428 -5.76 -23.29 -3.16
CA ASP A 428 -6.21 -24.60 -2.68
C ASP A 428 -7.71 -24.59 -2.33
N ASN A 429 -8.19 -23.48 -1.74
CA ASN A 429 -9.58 -23.31 -1.32
C ASN A 429 -10.15 -22.00 -1.85
N ILE A 430 -11.34 -22.03 -2.43
CA ILE A 430 -12.05 -20.84 -2.87
C ILE A 430 -13.31 -20.68 -2.03
N TYR A 431 -13.40 -19.57 -1.30
CA TYR A 431 -14.55 -19.19 -0.49
C TYR A 431 -15.43 -18.25 -1.30
N ILE A 432 -16.52 -18.77 -1.85
CA ILE A 432 -17.43 -18.01 -2.72
C ILE A 432 -18.56 -17.41 -1.91
N ILE A 433 -18.74 -16.11 -2.08
CA ILE A 433 -19.88 -15.34 -1.60
C ILE A 433 -20.61 -14.79 -2.81
N ASP A 434 -21.68 -15.47 -3.24
CA ASP A 434 -22.43 -15.11 -4.43
C ASP A 434 -23.82 -14.58 -4.04
N ASP A 435 -24.05 -13.29 -4.28
CA ASP A 435 -25.31 -12.63 -4.03
C ASP A 435 -25.61 -11.57 -5.11
N LYS A 436 -26.88 -11.42 -5.52
CA LYS A 436 -27.30 -10.45 -6.51
C LYS A 436 -26.97 -9.00 -6.16
N LEU A 437 -26.95 -8.66 -4.87
CA LEU A 437 -26.61 -7.32 -4.36
C LEU A 437 -25.12 -7.00 -4.48
N LEU A 438 -24.29 -8.01 -4.77
CA LEU A 438 -22.86 -7.84 -5.06
C LEU A 438 -22.55 -7.70 -6.56
N ASN A 439 -23.58 -7.58 -7.43
CA ASN A 439 -23.38 -7.40 -8.87
C ASN A 439 -22.60 -6.12 -9.21
N VAL A 440 -22.73 -5.11 -8.37
CA VAL A 440 -21.98 -3.86 -8.48
C VAL A 440 -21.23 -3.63 -7.15
N PHE A 441 -20.03 -3.08 -7.25
CA PHE A 441 -19.21 -2.84 -6.08
C PHE A 441 -19.79 -1.72 -5.19
N ASP A 442 -20.34 -2.12 -4.04
CA ASP A 442 -20.66 -1.23 -2.92
C ASP A 442 -19.74 -1.53 -1.74
N PRO A 443 -19.02 -0.53 -1.20
CA PRO A 443 -18.05 -0.74 -0.12
C PRO A 443 -18.65 -1.36 1.13
N ALA A 444 -19.86 -0.97 1.51
CA ALA A 444 -20.51 -1.43 2.74
C ALA A 444 -20.94 -2.89 2.62
N ALA A 445 -21.56 -3.28 1.50
CA ALA A 445 -21.96 -4.65 1.24
C ALA A 445 -20.76 -5.59 1.15
N TYR A 446 -19.74 -5.24 0.37
CA TYR A 446 -18.52 -6.05 0.23
C TYR A 446 -17.77 -6.17 1.56
N ARG A 447 -17.60 -5.08 2.31
CA ARG A 447 -17.04 -5.11 3.66
C ARG A 447 -17.80 -6.06 4.58
N LYS A 448 -19.15 -6.02 4.58
CA LYS A 448 -19.98 -6.88 5.43
C LYS A 448 -19.69 -8.36 5.17
N VAL A 449 -19.76 -8.79 3.91
CA VAL A 449 -19.64 -10.21 3.55
C VAL A 449 -18.21 -10.72 3.69
N ILE A 450 -17.20 -9.91 3.38
CA ILE A 450 -15.79 -10.30 3.52
C ILE A 450 -15.38 -10.37 5.00
N ALA A 451 -15.78 -9.39 5.82
CA ALA A 451 -15.52 -9.40 7.25
C ALA A 451 -16.19 -10.59 7.94
N ASP A 452 -17.43 -10.95 7.55
CA ASP A 452 -18.13 -12.14 8.06
C ASP A 452 -17.38 -13.43 7.69
N CYS A 453 -16.96 -13.56 6.44
CA CYS A 453 -16.19 -14.69 5.96
C CYS A 453 -14.86 -14.84 6.73
N ILE A 454 -14.08 -13.77 6.85
CA ILE A 454 -12.82 -13.78 7.60
C ILE A 454 -13.07 -14.15 9.07
N SER A 455 -14.08 -13.56 9.69
CA SER A 455 -14.43 -13.82 11.11
C SER A 455 -14.88 -15.26 11.37
N LYS A 456 -15.40 -15.95 10.36
CA LYS A 456 -15.79 -17.35 10.46
C LYS A 456 -14.61 -18.31 10.37
N TYR A 457 -13.67 -18.03 9.44
CA TYR A 457 -12.58 -18.96 9.12
C TYR A 457 -11.24 -18.58 9.74
N TRP A 458 -11.06 -17.32 10.14
CA TRP A 458 -9.86 -16.74 10.77
C TRP A 458 -8.55 -17.16 10.09
N PRO A 459 -8.32 -16.79 8.83
CA PRO A 459 -7.02 -17.00 8.18
C PRO A 459 -5.93 -16.26 8.93
N GLN A 460 -4.72 -16.82 8.98
CA GLN A 460 -3.61 -16.16 9.67
C GLN A 460 -3.06 -14.94 8.93
N ILE A 461 -3.18 -14.92 7.62
CA ILE A 461 -2.77 -13.78 6.77
C ILE A 461 -3.90 -13.50 5.77
N VAL A 462 -4.19 -12.22 5.55
CA VAL A 462 -5.16 -11.77 4.53
C VAL A 462 -4.53 -10.68 3.68
N LEU A 463 -4.42 -10.94 2.38
CA LEU A 463 -3.84 -10.04 1.40
C LEU A 463 -4.91 -9.43 0.50
N PHE A 464 -4.85 -8.12 0.32
CA PHE A 464 -5.66 -7.35 -0.63
C PHE A 464 -4.74 -6.69 -1.67
N GLY A 465 -5.26 -6.36 -2.86
CA GLY A 465 -4.58 -5.46 -3.79
C GLY A 465 -4.59 -4.02 -3.26
N ALA A 466 -3.51 -3.27 -3.45
CA ALA A 466 -3.50 -1.83 -3.18
C ALA A 466 -4.08 -1.03 -4.37
N THR A 467 -5.13 -1.53 -4.96
CA THR A 467 -5.95 -0.91 -6.01
C THR A 467 -6.85 0.17 -5.41
N ALA A 468 -7.56 0.93 -6.24
CA ALA A 468 -8.54 1.89 -5.75
C ALA A 468 -9.63 1.22 -4.87
N ARG A 469 -10.07 0.02 -5.28
CA ARG A 469 -11.06 -0.78 -4.54
C ARG A 469 -10.48 -1.34 -3.23
N GLY A 470 -9.31 -1.98 -3.30
CA GLY A 470 -8.68 -2.59 -2.13
C GLY A 470 -8.20 -1.58 -1.09
N ARG A 471 -7.71 -0.40 -1.50
CA ARG A 471 -7.33 0.70 -0.58
C ARG A 471 -8.52 1.27 0.20
N MET A 472 -9.74 1.13 -0.32
CA MET A 472 -10.96 1.50 0.40
C MET A 472 -11.49 0.36 1.25
N LEU A 473 -11.56 -0.86 0.68
CA LEU A 473 -12.21 -2.01 1.30
C LEU A 473 -11.40 -2.61 2.45
N ALA A 474 -10.09 -2.82 2.26
CA ALA A 474 -9.24 -3.45 3.28
C ALA A 474 -9.21 -2.70 4.61
N PRO A 475 -9.13 -1.34 4.67
CA PRO A 475 -9.22 -0.60 5.92
C PRO A 475 -10.56 -0.75 6.64
N MET A 476 -11.68 -0.79 5.90
CA MET A 476 -13.01 -1.00 6.48
C MET A 476 -13.14 -2.41 7.07
N VAL A 477 -12.68 -3.42 6.32
CA VAL A 477 -12.68 -4.81 6.80
C VAL A 477 -11.80 -4.97 8.04
N SER A 478 -10.55 -4.47 7.98
CA SER A 478 -9.60 -4.59 9.10
C SER A 478 -10.11 -3.92 10.37
N TYR A 479 -10.70 -2.73 10.24
CA TYR A 479 -11.29 -2.00 11.35
C TYR A 479 -12.43 -2.79 11.99
N ARG A 480 -13.35 -3.30 11.17
CA ARG A 480 -14.52 -4.06 11.62
C ARG A 480 -14.16 -5.33 12.39
N ILE A 481 -13.14 -6.07 11.96
CA ILE A 481 -12.70 -7.30 12.63
C ILE A 481 -11.62 -7.06 13.71
N GLY A 482 -11.25 -5.80 13.96
CA GLY A 482 -10.29 -5.40 14.98
C GLY A 482 -8.84 -5.81 14.68
N CYS A 483 -8.48 -5.94 13.40
CA CYS A 483 -7.12 -6.31 12.96
C CYS A 483 -6.31 -5.09 12.50
N GLY A 484 -4.97 -5.19 12.68
CA GLY A 484 -4.04 -4.23 12.09
C GLY A 484 -3.89 -4.43 10.59
N LEU A 485 -3.70 -3.35 9.85
CA LEU A 485 -3.52 -3.35 8.39
C LEU A 485 -2.31 -2.52 7.99
N THR A 486 -1.42 -3.10 7.18
CA THR A 486 -0.36 -2.34 6.51
C THR A 486 -0.70 -2.12 5.04
N ALA A 487 -0.65 -0.86 4.59
CA ALA A 487 -1.03 -0.52 3.22
C ALA A 487 0.16 -0.43 2.28
N ASP A 488 -0.10 -0.78 0.99
CA ASP A 488 0.81 -0.52 -0.13
C ASP A 488 2.18 -1.19 0.03
N CYS A 489 2.17 -2.45 0.50
CA CYS A 489 3.38 -3.22 0.73
C CYS A 489 4.07 -3.60 -0.58
N THR A 490 5.39 -3.58 -0.55
CA THR A 490 6.25 -4.00 -1.66
C THR A 490 7.03 -5.28 -1.36
N SER A 491 7.05 -5.72 -0.09
CA SER A 491 7.67 -6.98 0.30
C SER A 491 6.99 -7.57 1.52
N PHE A 492 6.94 -8.90 1.56
CA PHE A 492 6.49 -9.72 2.68
C PHE A 492 7.55 -10.75 3.03
N ASP A 493 7.76 -10.95 4.33
CA ASP A 493 8.68 -11.96 4.86
C ASP A 493 8.09 -12.54 6.15
N ILE A 494 8.30 -13.83 6.41
CA ILE A 494 7.87 -14.47 7.65
C ILE A 494 9.07 -14.60 8.59
N ARG A 495 8.93 -14.11 9.79
CA ARG A 495 9.97 -14.24 10.83
C ARG A 495 9.39 -14.43 12.21
N ASP A 496 10.19 -15.08 13.04
CA ASP A 496 9.92 -15.16 14.47
C ASP A 496 10.50 -13.92 15.16
N SER A 497 9.81 -13.42 16.15
CA SER A 497 10.25 -12.28 16.92
C SER A 497 10.73 -12.68 18.31
N SER A 498 12.01 -12.67 18.54
CA SER A 498 12.61 -12.88 19.87
C SER A 498 12.16 -11.82 20.89
N ARG A 499 11.86 -10.60 20.41
CA ARG A 499 11.45 -9.47 21.26
C ARG A 499 10.03 -9.63 21.83
N THR A 500 9.13 -10.27 21.10
CA THR A 500 7.72 -10.41 21.50
C THR A 500 7.33 -11.84 21.79
N GLY A 501 8.26 -12.80 21.64
CA GLY A 501 7.98 -14.25 21.78
C GLY A 501 6.96 -14.78 20.75
N ARG A 502 6.69 -14.02 19.67
CA ARG A 502 5.71 -14.41 18.64
C ARG A 502 6.38 -15.16 17.49
N ILE A 503 5.74 -16.21 17.03
CA ILE A 503 6.16 -17.02 15.89
C ILE A 503 5.32 -16.71 14.66
N ALA A 504 5.91 -16.87 13.49
CA ALA A 504 5.27 -16.69 12.18
C ALA A 504 4.69 -15.27 11.96
N ILE A 505 5.42 -14.24 12.41
CA ILE A 505 5.02 -12.85 12.17
C ILE A 505 5.27 -12.48 10.72
N LEU A 506 4.25 -11.93 10.07
CA LEU A 506 4.37 -11.31 8.77
C LEU A 506 5.04 -9.95 8.90
N LEU A 507 6.26 -9.84 8.41
CA LEU A 507 6.95 -8.56 8.22
C LEU A 507 6.49 -7.94 6.90
N GLN A 508 5.97 -6.73 6.99
CA GLN A 508 5.31 -6.03 5.90
C GLN A 508 6.12 -4.78 5.59
N THR A 509 6.82 -4.79 4.46
CA THR A 509 7.69 -3.66 4.08
C THR A 509 7.02 -2.81 3.01
N ARG A 510 7.02 -1.49 3.24
CA ARG A 510 6.40 -0.51 2.36
C ARG A 510 7.21 0.77 2.24
N PRO A 511 7.08 1.51 1.13
CA PRO A 511 7.57 2.87 1.05
C PRO A 511 6.70 3.84 1.87
N ALA A 512 7.32 4.91 2.35
CA ALA A 512 6.67 6.02 3.06
C ALA A 512 7.36 7.34 2.71
N LEU A 513 6.79 8.48 3.10
CA LEU A 513 7.30 9.83 2.82
C LEU A 513 7.57 10.06 1.32
N GLY A 514 6.57 9.75 0.49
CA GLY A 514 6.71 9.86 -0.96
C GLY A 514 7.75 8.91 -1.57
N GLY A 515 8.08 7.80 -0.88
CA GLY A 515 9.07 6.81 -1.33
C GLY A 515 10.50 7.06 -0.86
N ASN A 516 10.74 8.13 -0.10
CA ASN A 516 12.09 8.48 0.39
C ASN A 516 12.60 7.55 1.49
N VAL A 517 11.71 6.80 2.15
CA VAL A 517 12.06 5.80 3.16
C VAL A 517 11.25 4.52 2.99
N MET A 518 11.82 3.42 3.49
CA MET A 518 11.15 2.13 3.61
C MET A 518 10.83 1.88 5.08
N ALA A 519 9.65 1.38 5.36
CA ALA A 519 9.21 0.98 6.70
C ALA A 519 8.83 -0.49 6.73
N THR A 520 9.40 -1.25 7.67
CA THR A 520 8.96 -2.62 7.97
C THR A 520 8.04 -2.58 9.18
N ILE A 521 6.86 -3.13 9.02
CA ILE A 521 5.75 -3.07 9.98
C ILE A 521 5.28 -4.49 10.31
N CYS A 522 4.80 -4.72 11.51
CA CYS A 522 4.12 -5.94 11.90
C CYS A 522 2.77 -5.64 12.57
N THR A 523 1.89 -6.63 12.55
CA THR A 523 0.59 -6.57 13.21
C THR A 523 0.72 -6.90 14.71
N LYS A 524 0.00 -6.18 15.56
CA LYS A 524 -0.12 -6.39 17.00
C LYS A 524 -1.50 -6.93 17.35
N ASP A 525 -1.57 -7.73 18.39
CA ASP A 525 -2.81 -8.09 19.12
C ASP A 525 -4.05 -8.29 18.23
N SER A 526 -3.87 -9.03 17.12
CA SER A 526 -4.89 -9.33 16.13
C SER A 526 -4.92 -10.82 15.86
N LYS A 527 -6.08 -11.35 15.46
CA LYS A 527 -6.23 -12.77 15.08
C LYS A 527 -5.70 -13.07 13.67
N SER A 528 -5.69 -12.06 12.81
CA SER A 528 -5.16 -12.16 11.44
C SER A 528 -4.18 -11.03 11.18
N GLN A 529 -3.22 -11.27 10.30
CA GLN A 529 -2.24 -10.28 9.84
C GLN A 529 -2.68 -9.78 8.46
N MET A 530 -3.08 -8.51 8.35
CA MET A 530 -3.66 -7.99 7.12
C MET A 530 -2.73 -7.01 6.43
N ALA A 531 -2.68 -7.08 5.10
CA ALA A 531 -1.92 -6.15 4.28
C ALA A 531 -2.59 -5.88 2.94
N THR A 532 -2.33 -4.69 2.38
CA THR A 532 -2.52 -4.49 0.94
C THR A 532 -1.16 -4.49 0.23
N ALA A 533 -1.06 -5.17 -0.91
CA ALA A 533 0.15 -5.22 -1.71
C ALA A 533 0.01 -4.35 -2.96
N ARG A 534 1.08 -3.62 -3.30
CA ARG A 534 1.14 -2.80 -4.49
C ARG A 534 1.04 -3.69 -5.74
N PRO A 535 0.10 -3.42 -6.68
CA PRO A 535 0.04 -4.11 -7.96
C PRO A 535 1.36 -3.97 -8.75
N GLY A 536 1.72 -4.99 -9.51
CA GLY A 536 2.94 -5.00 -10.32
C GLY A 536 4.23 -5.30 -9.55
N VAL A 537 4.13 -5.67 -8.26
CA VAL A 537 5.31 -5.93 -7.41
C VAL A 537 5.52 -7.41 -7.12
N MET A 538 4.44 -8.17 -7.00
CA MET A 538 4.51 -9.59 -6.67
C MET A 538 4.53 -10.44 -7.95
N LYS A 539 5.26 -11.56 -7.92
CA LYS A 539 5.33 -12.46 -9.07
C LYS A 539 4.08 -13.32 -9.18
N ARG A 540 3.54 -13.42 -10.39
CA ARG A 540 2.49 -14.38 -10.73
C ARG A 540 3.11 -15.78 -10.91
N LEU A 541 2.36 -16.80 -10.55
CA LEU A 541 2.71 -18.17 -10.93
C LEU A 541 2.21 -18.48 -12.36
N PRO A 542 2.93 -19.31 -13.11
CA PRO A 542 2.36 -19.90 -14.34
C PRO A 542 1.08 -20.66 -13.99
N PRO A 543 -0.02 -20.49 -14.75
CA PRO A 543 -1.25 -21.21 -14.48
C PRO A 543 -1.09 -22.71 -14.74
N ASP A 544 -1.45 -23.55 -13.77
CA ASP A 544 -1.45 -25.00 -13.86
C ASP A 544 -2.88 -25.52 -13.94
N GLN A 545 -3.33 -25.90 -15.11
CA GLN A 545 -4.68 -26.40 -15.37
C GLN A 545 -4.95 -27.77 -14.75
N SER A 546 -3.93 -28.49 -14.30
CA SER A 546 -4.04 -29.79 -13.63
C SER A 546 -4.35 -29.67 -12.13
N ARG A 547 -4.19 -28.48 -11.55
CA ARG A 547 -4.46 -28.26 -10.13
C ARG A 547 -5.94 -28.48 -9.81
N THR A 548 -6.15 -29.11 -8.66
CA THR A 548 -7.47 -29.29 -8.05
C THR A 548 -7.57 -28.50 -6.76
N GLY A 549 -8.73 -27.96 -6.46
CA GLY A 549 -9.00 -27.19 -5.26
C GLY A 549 -10.43 -27.38 -4.77
N LYS A 550 -10.72 -26.89 -3.58
CA LYS A 550 -12.07 -26.98 -2.99
C LYS A 550 -12.80 -25.63 -3.18
N VAL A 551 -14.05 -25.72 -3.62
CA VAL A 551 -14.96 -24.59 -3.66
C VAL A 551 -15.91 -24.68 -2.45
N ILE A 552 -15.90 -23.63 -1.63
CA ILE A 552 -16.65 -23.55 -0.36
C ILE A 552 -17.63 -22.39 -0.49
N LYS A 553 -18.93 -22.67 -0.52
CA LYS A 553 -19.95 -21.63 -0.56
C LYS A 553 -20.19 -21.07 0.83
N HIS A 554 -19.92 -19.79 0.99
CA HIS A 554 -20.16 -19.04 2.21
C HIS A 554 -21.42 -18.19 2.07
N LYS A 555 -22.43 -18.46 2.90
CA LYS A 555 -23.71 -17.75 2.84
C LYS A 555 -23.71 -16.61 3.86
N VAL A 556 -23.97 -15.41 3.38
CA VAL A 556 -24.21 -14.21 4.19
C VAL A 556 -25.55 -13.60 3.77
N ARG A 557 -26.32 -13.13 4.73
CA ARG A 557 -27.58 -12.45 4.42
C ARG A 557 -27.30 -10.99 4.14
N LEU A 558 -27.59 -10.58 2.90
CA LEU A 558 -27.60 -9.17 2.48
C LEU A 558 -29.06 -8.69 2.30
N CYS A 559 -29.28 -7.42 2.51
CA CYS A 559 -30.54 -6.72 2.23
C CYS A 559 -30.24 -5.35 1.58
N ASP A 560 -31.26 -4.67 1.08
CA ASP A 560 -31.09 -3.41 0.35
C ASP A 560 -30.51 -2.27 1.23
N ASP A 561 -30.70 -2.36 2.55
CA ASP A 561 -30.10 -1.42 3.52
C ASP A 561 -28.58 -1.58 3.66
N ASP A 562 -28.03 -2.71 3.23
CA ASP A 562 -26.57 -2.94 3.21
C ASP A 562 -25.88 -2.21 2.03
N ILE A 563 -26.67 -1.74 1.05
CA ILE A 563 -26.16 -0.96 -0.07
C ILE A 563 -26.17 0.52 0.28
N SER A 564 -24.99 1.10 0.36
CA SER A 564 -24.78 2.48 0.83
C SER A 564 -24.80 3.53 -0.28
N LEU A 565 -24.52 3.13 -1.53
CA LEU A 565 -24.39 4.01 -2.68
C LEU A 565 -25.44 3.68 -3.75
N GLU A 566 -25.91 4.71 -4.43
CA GLU A 566 -26.63 4.61 -5.70
C GLU A 566 -25.63 4.93 -6.83
N ILE A 567 -25.50 4.02 -7.79
CA ILE A 567 -24.67 4.24 -8.97
C ILE A 567 -25.56 4.85 -10.05
N ILE A 568 -25.21 6.06 -10.47
CA ILE A 568 -25.97 6.83 -11.46
C ILE A 568 -25.44 6.51 -12.86
N GLU A 569 -24.11 6.55 -13.00
CA GLU A 569 -23.45 6.34 -14.28
C GLU A 569 -22.09 5.68 -14.09
N THR A 570 -21.69 4.86 -15.04
CA THR A 570 -20.33 4.30 -15.11
C THR A 570 -19.80 4.52 -16.52
N GLU A 571 -18.72 5.27 -16.60
CA GLU A 571 -18.00 5.53 -17.83
C GLU A 571 -16.69 4.76 -17.81
N LEU A 572 -16.55 3.80 -18.70
CA LEU A 572 -15.31 3.06 -18.90
C LEU A 572 -14.49 3.80 -19.95
N GLY A 573 -13.23 4.06 -19.65
CA GLY A 573 -12.28 4.63 -20.60
C GLY A 573 -12.11 3.74 -21.82
N ALA A 574 -11.78 4.33 -22.95
CA ALA A 574 -11.53 3.59 -24.18
C ALA A 574 -10.26 2.72 -24.03
N GLY A 575 -10.42 1.49 -23.60
CA GLY A 575 -9.36 0.51 -23.44
C GLY A 575 -8.71 0.50 -22.03
N VAL A 576 -8.62 -0.67 -21.46
CA VAL A 576 -7.75 -0.90 -20.29
C VAL A 576 -6.35 -1.07 -20.84
N VAL A 577 -5.42 -0.18 -20.47
CA VAL A 577 -4.00 -0.36 -20.77
C VAL A 577 -3.52 -1.60 -20.02
N ASN A 578 -3.15 -2.63 -20.76
CA ASN A 578 -2.69 -3.87 -20.18
C ASN A 578 -1.17 -3.82 -19.93
N PHE A 579 -0.77 -3.29 -18.78
CA PHE A 579 0.65 -3.32 -18.41
C PHE A 579 1.19 -4.69 -17.97
N ASN A 580 0.36 -5.73 -18.02
CA ASN A 580 0.81 -7.10 -17.77
C ASN A 580 1.42 -7.73 -19.03
N VAL A 581 2.41 -7.06 -19.58
CA VAL A 581 3.15 -7.41 -20.81
C VAL A 581 4.63 -7.57 -20.51
N GLU A 582 5.37 -8.22 -21.42
CA GLU A 582 6.78 -8.44 -21.23
C GLU A 582 7.64 -7.19 -21.46
N ALA A 583 7.16 -6.24 -22.24
CA ALA A 583 7.88 -5.01 -22.52
C ALA A 583 6.98 -3.77 -22.49
N VAL A 584 7.51 -2.67 -21.98
CA VAL A 584 6.84 -1.36 -21.93
C VAL A 584 7.80 -0.27 -22.41
N VAL A 585 7.31 0.60 -23.29
CA VAL A 585 8.02 1.81 -23.73
C VAL A 585 7.31 3.04 -23.21
N SER A 586 7.97 3.85 -22.42
CA SER A 586 7.39 5.02 -21.79
C SER A 586 8.02 6.33 -22.25
N GLY A 587 7.17 7.31 -22.56
CA GLY A 587 7.58 8.68 -22.89
C GLY A 587 7.51 9.63 -21.70
N GLY A 588 8.50 10.50 -21.58
CA GLY A 588 8.55 11.56 -20.57
C GLY A 588 8.28 12.96 -21.14
N LYS A 589 8.47 13.99 -20.30
CA LYS A 589 8.39 15.39 -20.72
C LYS A 589 9.38 15.71 -21.87
N GLY A 590 10.49 14.98 -21.95
CA GLY A 590 11.50 15.10 -23.02
C GLY A 590 10.98 14.78 -24.41
N MET A 591 9.77 14.21 -24.56
CA MET A 591 9.09 14.02 -25.85
C MET A 591 8.62 15.37 -26.47
N LYS A 592 8.52 16.43 -25.68
CA LYS A 592 8.21 17.82 -26.06
C LYS A 592 6.79 18.06 -26.61
N SER A 593 6.17 17.10 -27.28
CA SER A 593 4.81 17.22 -27.84
C SER A 593 4.08 15.88 -27.88
N ARG A 594 2.75 15.94 -28.03
CA ARG A 594 1.89 14.77 -28.25
C ARG A 594 2.26 14.03 -29.53
N ASP A 595 2.51 14.75 -30.62
CA ASP A 595 2.85 14.16 -31.93
C ASP A 595 4.17 13.39 -31.87
N ASN A 596 5.17 13.91 -31.17
CA ASN A 596 6.43 13.19 -30.95
C ASN A 596 6.22 11.95 -30.07
N TYR A 597 5.38 12.04 -29.02
CA TYR A 597 5.05 10.89 -28.19
C TYR A 597 4.42 9.79 -29.05
N GLU A 598 3.35 10.09 -29.78
CA GLU A 598 2.64 9.11 -30.61
C GLU A 598 3.58 8.50 -31.67
N ARG A 599 4.36 9.32 -32.35
CA ARG A 599 5.25 8.88 -33.40
C ARG A 599 6.42 8.03 -32.87
N LEU A 600 7.14 8.48 -31.84
CA LEU A 600 8.36 7.82 -31.38
C LEU A 600 8.08 6.63 -30.48
N VAL A 601 7.19 6.77 -29.50
CA VAL A 601 6.79 5.66 -28.63
C VAL A 601 6.04 4.61 -29.44
N GLY A 602 5.12 5.04 -30.33
CA GLY A 602 4.33 4.16 -31.18
C GLY A 602 5.21 3.32 -32.12
N SER A 603 6.08 3.97 -32.91
CA SER A 603 6.95 3.26 -33.86
C SER A 603 7.87 2.25 -33.15
N LEU A 604 8.41 2.61 -31.97
CA LEU A 604 9.27 1.69 -31.22
C LEU A 604 8.48 0.52 -30.63
N CYS A 605 7.26 0.74 -30.11
CA CYS A 605 6.40 -0.34 -29.65
C CYS A 605 6.06 -1.32 -30.77
N ASP A 606 5.67 -0.82 -31.94
CA ASP A 606 5.30 -1.65 -33.10
C ASP A 606 6.48 -2.46 -33.62
N CYS A 607 7.67 -1.84 -33.68
CA CYS A 607 8.91 -2.51 -34.09
C CYS A 607 9.31 -3.61 -33.08
N LEU A 608 9.31 -3.28 -31.78
CA LEU A 608 9.66 -4.25 -30.73
C LEU A 608 8.64 -5.39 -30.64
N SER A 609 7.33 -5.12 -30.80
CA SER A 609 6.31 -6.17 -30.80
C SER A 609 6.57 -7.21 -31.87
N LYS A 610 6.91 -6.76 -33.08
CA LYS A 610 7.25 -7.65 -34.21
C LYS A 610 8.56 -8.40 -33.95
N LYS A 611 9.58 -7.69 -33.43
CA LYS A 611 10.93 -8.24 -33.29
C LYS A 611 11.07 -9.22 -32.14
N LEU A 612 10.38 -8.97 -31.03
CA LEU A 612 10.41 -9.78 -29.82
C LEU A 612 9.29 -10.82 -29.77
N ASP A 613 8.39 -10.82 -30.78
CA ASP A 613 7.21 -11.68 -30.85
C ASP A 613 6.42 -11.66 -29.52
N THR A 614 6.12 -10.45 -29.05
CA THR A 614 5.39 -10.22 -27.80
C THR A 614 4.63 -8.91 -27.85
N GLN A 615 3.61 -8.77 -27.01
CA GLN A 615 2.91 -7.51 -26.87
C GLN A 615 3.80 -6.49 -26.15
N VAL A 616 3.94 -5.29 -26.72
CA VAL A 616 4.65 -4.14 -26.11
C VAL A 616 3.64 -3.03 -25.86
N GLU A 617 3.58 -2.54 -24.61
CA GLU A 617 2.60 -1.53 -24.22
C GLU A 617 3.24 -0.13 -24.10
N ARG A 618 2.41 0.90 -24.31
CA ARG A 618 2.81 2.30 -24.22
C ARG A 618 2.59 2.81 -22.79
N GLY A 619 3.62 3.43 -22.21
CA GLY A 619 3.54 4.06 -20.92
C GLY A 619 3.96 5.54 -20.96
N ALA A 620 3.72 6.25 -19.88
CA ALA A 620 4.09 7.65 -19.76
C ALA A 620 4.50 8.04 -18.34
N SER A 621 5.39 9.04 -18.22
CA SER A 621 5.62 9.68 -16.93
C SER A 621 4.45 10.60 -16.55
N ARG A 622 4.27 10.88 -15.25
CA ARG A 622 3.30 11.85 -14.75
C ARG A 622 3.40 13.20 -15.51
N ALA A 623 4.62 13.68 -15.73
CA ALA A 623 4.84 14.96 -16.40
C ALA A 623 4.37 14.96 -17.88
N ALA A 624 4.47 13.83 -18.59
CA ALA A 624 3.94 13.72 -19.96
C ALA A 624 2.41 13.72 -19.98
N VAL A 625 1.78 13.06 -19.00
CA VAL A 625 0.31 13.07 -18.82
C VAL A 625 -0.19 14.46 -18.47
N GLU A 626 0.46 15.17 -17.54
CA GLU A 626 0.10 16.54 -17.15
C GLU A 626 0.26 17.55 -18.30
N GLN A 627 1.19 17.30 -19.24
CA GLN A 627 1.34 18.08 -20.47
C GLN A 627 0.30 17.71 -21.55
N GLY A 628 -0.54 16.70 -21.31
CA GLY A 628 -1.56 16.25 -22.26
C GLY A 628 -1.00 15.45 -23.45
N PHE A 629 0.21 14.91 -23.36
CA PHE A 629 0.79 14.10 -24.44
C PHE A 629 0.06 12.75 -24.58
N VAL A 630 -0.47 12.22 -23.49
CA VAL A 630 -1.18 10.96 -23.46
C VAL A 630 -2.16 10.92 -22.28
N GLU A 631 -3.14 10.07 -22.34
CA GLU A 631 -4.15 9.92 -21.28
C GLU A 631 -3.56 9.32 -20.00
N ARG A 632 -4.21 9.62 -18.87
CA ARG A 632 -3.75 9.20 -17.53
C ARG A 632 -3.70 7.67 -17.35
N ILE A 633 -4.46 6.91 -18.11
CA ILE A 633 -4.43 5.43 -18.06
C ILE A 633 -3.06 4.86 -18.41
N HIS A 634 -2.24 5.57 -19.17
CA HIS A 634 -0.86 5.21 -19.50
C HIS A 634 0.18 5.64 -18.45
N GLN A 635 -0.25 6.29 -17.36
CA GLN A 635 0.69 6.82 -16.37
C GLN A 635 1.36 5.69 -15.59
N VAL A 636 2.70 5.64 -15.66
CA VAL A 636 3.56 4.74 -14.90
C VAL A 636 4.21 5.48 -13.74
N GLY A 637 4.25 4.85 -12.56
CA GLY A 637 4.87 5.41 -11.36
C GLY A 637 4.00 5.24 -10.12
N GLN A 638 4.42 5.82 -9.01
CA GLN A 638 3.74 5.74 -7.72
C GLN A 638 2.30 6.28 -7.74
N THR A 639 2.05 7.33 -8.51
CA THR A 639 0.72 7.96 -8.66
C THR A 639 -0.05 7.47 -9.89
N GLY A 640 0.52 6.53 -10.64
CA GLY A 640 -0.06 5.85 -11.77
C GLY A 640 -0.09 4.34 -11.53
N THR A 641 0.21 3.56 -12.57
CA THR A 641 0.33 2.10 -12.48
C THR A 641 1.77 1.71 -12.18
N SER A 642 2.00 0.88 -11.16
CA SER A 642 3.29 0.20 -10.98
C SER A 642 3.32 -1.03 -11.88
N ILE A 643 4.44 -1.23 -12.56
CA ILE A 643 4.62 -2.26 -13.58
C ILE A 643 5.89 -3.07 -13.34
N ASN A 644 5.89 -4.30 -13.83
CA ASN A 644 7.01 -5.22 -13.68
C ASN A 644 7.27 -6.00 -14.99
N PRO A 645 7.53 -5.32 -16.11
CA PRO A 645 7.87 -5.98 -17.36
C PRO A 645 9.30 -6.55 -17.29
N LYS A 646 9.64 -7.47 -18.21
CA LYS A 646 11.03 -7.89 -18.40
C LYS A 646 11.89 -6.75 -18.95
N LEU A 647 11.31 -5.92 -19.81
CA LEU A 647 11.99 -4.79 -20.44
C LEU A 647 11.18 -3.49 -20.25
N TYR A 648 11.82 -2.47 -19.71
CA TYR A 648 11.26 -1.11 -19.63
C TYR A 648 12.19 -0.14 -20.36
N ILE A 649 11.65 0.59 -21.34
CA ILE A 649 12.39 1.61 -22.08
C ILE A 649 11.85 2.98 -21.74
N ALA A 650 12.68 3.83 -21.15
CA ALA A 650 12.35 5.19 -20.72
C ALA A 650 12.91 6.22 -21.71
N LEU A 651 12.02 6.92 -22.41
CA LEU A 651 12.37 7.92 -23.43
C LEU A 651 12.10 9.33 -22.91
N GLY A 652 13.15 10.14 -22.71
CA GLY A 652 13.02 11.51 -22.22
C GLY A 652 12.42 11.63 -20.82
N ILE A 653 12.64 10.63 -19.96
CA ILE A 653 12.21 10.58 -18.56
C ILE A 653 13.38 10.97 -17.66
N SER A 654 13.17 11.86 -16.70
CA SER A 654 14.22 12.35 -15.78
C SER A 654 14.65 11.31 -14.74
N GLY A 655 13.77 10.39 -14.35
CA GLY A 655 14.06 9.42 -13.29
C GLY A 655 13.75 9.91 -11.88
N ALA A 656 12.72 10.72 -11.72
CA ALA A 656 12.21 11.09 -10.41
C ALA A 656 11.85 9.82 -9.60
N ILE A 657 12.13 9.84 -8.30
CA ILE A 657 11.96 8.70 -7.38
C ILE A 657 10.56 8.09 -7.50
N GLN A 658 9.53 8.94 -7.58
CA GLN A 658 8.14 8.52 -7.69
C GLN A 658 7.84 7.73 -9.00
N HIS A 659 8.56 8.02 -10.07
CA HIS A 659 8.47 7.25 -11.33
C HIS A 659 9.22 5.93 -11.21
N MET A 660 10.46 5.99 -10.71
CA MET A 660 11.34 4.81 -10.61
C MET A 660 10.83 3.75 -9.64
N ILE A 661 10.13 4.13 -8.57
CA ILE A 661 9.44 3.19 -7.67
C ILE A 661 8.43 2.33 -8.44
N GLY A 662 7.73 2.92 -9.42
CA GLY A 662 6.74 2.22 -10.23
C GLY A 662 7.33 1.20 -11.21
N VAL A 663 8.63 1.23 -11.45
CA VAL A 663 9.35 0.32 -12.37
C VAL A 663 10.52 -0.41 -11.70
N ALA A 664 10.63 -0.33 -10.37
CA ALA A 664 11.79 -0.81 -9.62
C ALA A 664 12.07 -2.31 -9.82
N ASN A 665 11.04 -3.12 -10.02
CA ASN A 665 11.12 -4.57 -10.16
C ASN A 665 11.28 -5.04 -11.62
N THR A 666 11.36 -4.14 -12.59
CA THR A 666 11.64 -4.46 -13.98
C THR A 666 13.01 -5.16 -14.10
N GLU A 667 13.10 -6.22 -14.89
CA GLU A 667 14.36 -6.98 -15.05
C GLU A 667 15.43 -6.13 -15.74
N THR A 668 15.09 -5.46 -16.82
CA THR A 668 16.01 -4.59 -17.58
C THR A 668 15.39 -3.21 -17.81
N ILE A 669 16.05 -2.17 -17.33
CA ILE A 669 15.67 -0.78 -17.59
C ILE A 669 16.67 -0.15 -18.55
N VAL A 670 16.15 0.40 -19.64
CA VAL A 670 16.91 1.17 -20.65
C VAL A 670 16.44 2.61 -20.64
N ALA A 671 17.34 3.56 -20.67
CA ALA A 671 17.02 4.98 -20.68
C ALA A 671 17.67 5.74 -21.84
N VAL A 672 16.91 6.62 -22.47
CA VAL A 672 17.39 7.62 -23.44
C VAL A 672 17.02 9.00 -22.94
N ASN A 673 18.01 9.86 -22.73
CA ASN A 673 17.78 11.25 -22.30
C ASN A 673 18.88 12.16 -22.84
N SER A 674 18.51 13.39 -23.21
CA SER A 674 19.45 14.40 -23.70
C SER A 674 20.28 15.06 -22.58
N ASP A 675 19.80 15.00 -21.32
CA ASP A 675 20.54 15.52 -20.16
C ASP A 675 21.53 14.48 -19.66
N PRO A 676 22.87 14.70 -19.78
CA PRO A 676 23.87 13.76 -19.32
C PRO A 676 23.86 13.53 -17.81
N ASN A 677 23.23 14.43 -17.04
CA ASN A 677 23.12 14.33 -15.59
C ASN A 677 21.75 13.79 -15.12
N ALA A 678 20.94 13.29 -16.04
CA ALA A 678 19.61 12.80 -15.69
C ALA A 678 19.68 11.72 -14.59
N PRO A 679 18.93 11.87 -13.46
CA PRO A 679 18.96 10.92 -12.34
C PRO A 679 18.63 9.47 -12.75
N ILE A 680 17.90 9.27 -13.84
CA ILE A 680 17.55 7.93 -14.35
C ILE A 680 18.78 7.10 -14.70
N PHE A 681 19.88 7.71 -15.13
CA PHE A 681 21.10 7.01 -15.51
C PHE A 681 21.78 6.30 -14.33
N LYS A 682 21.49 6.72 -13.11
CA LYS A 682 21.92 6.05 -11.87
C LYS A 682 20.97 4.95 -11.40
N GLN A 683 19.88 4.73 -12.13
CA GLN A 683 18.78 3.83 -11.74
C GLN A 683 18.35 2.90 -12.88
N CYS A 684 19.07 2.88 -14.01
CA CYS A 684 18.83 2.01 -15.15
C CYS A 684 19.99 1.04 -15.37
N ASP A 685 19.78 0.01 -16.18
CA ASP A 685 20.84 -0.95 -16.53
C ASP A 685 21.68 -0.44 -17.67
N TYR A 686 21.03 0.17 -18.67
CA TYR A 686 21.70 0.70 -19.86
C TYR A 686 21.12 2.05 -20.24
N TYR A 687 21.94 2.93 -20.75
CA TYR A 687 21.48 4.24 -21.20
C TYR A 687 22.26 4.80 -22.38
N ILE A 688 21.59 5.69 -23.10
CA ILE A 688 22.18 6.52 -24.17
C ILE A 688 21.94 7.99 -23.83
N VAL A 689 22.99 8.80 -23.87
CA VAL A 689 22.88 10.27 -23.78
C VAL A 689 22.65 10.79 -25.18
N GLY A 690 21.44 11.31 -25.45
CA GLY A 690 21.07 11.83 -26.75
C GLY A 690 19.61 12.24 -26.84
N SER A 691 19.26 12.94 -27.91
CA SER A 691 17.89 13.33 -28.20
C SER A 691 17.07 12.08 -28.57
N VAL A 692 15.85 12.00 -28.03
CA VAL A 692 14.93 10.92 -28.39
C VAL A 692 14.53 10.97 -29.85
N GLU A 693 14.48 12.16 -30.44
CA GLU A 693 14.18 12.40 -31.86
C GLU A 693 15.25 11.81 -32.80
N ASP A 694 16.51 11.71 -32.35
CA ASP A 694 17.61 11.19 -33.11
C ASP A 694 17.82 9.68 -32.86
N ILE A 695 17.77 9.28 -31.59
CA ILE A 695 18.10 7.91 -31.18
C ILE A 695 16.99 6.91 -31.52
N VAL A 696 15.71 7.28 -31.31
CA VAL A 696 14.60 6.34 -31.52
C VAL A 696 14.46 5.91 -32.99
N PRO A 697 14.49 6.82 -33.98
CA PRO A 697 14.44 6.40 -35.40
C PRO A 697 15.61 5.49 -35.81
N GLN A 698 16.83 5.80 -35.32
CA GLN A 698 18.00 4.94 -35.57
C GLN A 698 17.83 3.55 -34.93
N LEU A 699 17.28 3.51 -33.70
CA LEU A 699 17.03 2.25 -33.01
C LEU A 699 16.01 1.38 -33.77
N VAL A 700 14.91 1.99 -34.23
CA VAL A 700 13.91 1.31 -35.06
C VAL A 700 14.54 0.75 -36.34
N GLN A 701 15.33 1.56 -37.06
CA GLN A 701 16.02 1.14 -38.29
C GLN A 701 16.97 -0.06 -38.03
N GLU A 702 17.77 -0.02 -36.95
CA GLU A 702 18.69 -1.10 -36.58
C GLU A 702 17.97 -2.39 -36.14
N LEU A 703 16.80 -2.26 -35.52
CA LEU A 703 15.95 -3.39 -35.14
C LEU A 703 15.25 -4.03 -36.34
N GLU A 704 14.86 -3.25 -37.36
CA GLU A 704 14.27 -3.74 -38.61
C GLU A 704 15.31 -4.39 -39.55
N ALA A 705 16.54 -3.87 -39.54
CA ALA A 705 17.64 -4.38 -40.39
C ALA A 705 18.16 -5.77 -39.96
N LYS A 706 17.89 -6.20 -38.79
CA LYS A 706 18.26 -7.52 -38.21
C LYS A 706 17.08 -8.47 -38.14
#